data_bafa1dac38a959925c5b74aa9a627b92
#
_entry.id   bafa1dac38a959925c5b74aa9a627b92
#
_cell.length_a   1.000
_cell.length_b   1.000
_cell.length_c   1.000
_cell.angle_alpha   90.00
_cell.angle_beta   90.00
_cell.angle_gamma   90.00
#
_symmetry.space_group_name_H-M   'P 1'
#
loop_
_entity.id
_entity.type
_entity.pdbx_description
1 polymer ?
#
loop_
_entity_poly.entity_id
_entity_poly.type
_entity_poly.pdbx_seq_one_letter_code
_entity_poly.pdbx_strand_id
1 'polypeptide(L)'
;MRTINILISFAIVLTFYIAPSLLAEPRKQSAADVAIPDIPVDVYKHASGHGLQIYRFEPAGHEPLTEQRPAAVFFFGGGWNGGSVRQFEKHAKYLASRGMVIFLADYRVKKKHGTDPDACVQDGKSAIRWVRANASQLGVDPNKIAAGGGSAGGHVAAAAGICNGFEDPTDSNIEISSKPNALLLFNPVYDNGPEGYGYSRVIEHFPAISPAHNITSDDPPTLVFLGSKDKLVPVSTAQKFDTDLKRVGVHSALHVYSGQPHGFFNESKSPRCFVDTILKMDHFLTSLGWLRGPPKRTFLCELLEEKPSRPNVVLIMCDDLGYGDVHCLNPHQGKIKTPHIDALAAAGMTFTDAHSGSAVCTPTRYGLLTGRHCWRTKLQHGVVQGFAPCLIADDRPTVASFLKAKGYKTALIGKWHLNYQYQDPETGAFLNRKNHSLPPVGAEISDGPLAHGFDFFHGFHHSRDMDAIVEDTHVIEHDDAITMLPRLADQSIRYIEKAAKNKTPFFLYIPLSSPHTPIVPSEEWLGKSGISDYADFVMQTDDVVGQIIQAVDTNGFAENTIIIFTSDNGCSKAANIDELKQKGHHVSGIYRGSKADLWEGGHRVPFLVRWTNTVKQKSYSNQTICLTDFFATLTDLLLNDIPPLAAEDSVSFLPALYDQSIVTERKGIIHSSISGHFGYRMNAWKLLLARGSGGWTSPKEGAAKQQQLPAYQLYNMTTDPTESNNVGSEHRDIAHELYTRLRTDIDAGRSTIGTASANDTTAIKLWKSGPPTPEL
;
A
#
# COMPACT_ATOMS: atom_id res chain seq x y z
N MET A 1 -55.13 55.53 -41.93
CA MET A 1 -54.97 56.99 -41.80
C MET A 1 -53.66 57.22 -41.01
N ARG A 2 -52.82 57.98 -41.65
CA ARG A 2 -51.59 58.68 -41.13
C ARG A 2 -50.54 57.90 -40.39
N THR A 3 -49.52 57.57 -41.14
CA THR A 3 -48.14 57.46 -40.93
C THR A 3 -47.52 58.60 -40.11
N ILE A 4 -46.65 58.34 -39.14
CA ILE A 4 -45.62 59.26 -38.69
C ILE A 4 -44.28 58.50 -38.63
N ASN A 5 -43.37 58.90 -39.52
CA ASN A 5 -41.95 58.54 -39.54
C ASN A 5 -41.20 59.37 -38.47
N ILE A 6 -40.41 58.73 -37.66
CA ILE A 6 -39.40 59.39 -36.88
C ILE A 6 -38.03 58.86 -37.32
N LEU A 7 -37.26 59.72 -37.97
CA LEU A 7 -35.82 59.50 -38.23
C LEU A 7 -35.03 59.68 -36.92
N ILE A 8 -34.27 58.70 -36.59
CA ILE A 8 -33.23 58.84 -35.53
C ILE A 8 -31.89 58.79 -36.25
N SER A 9 -31.20 59.98 -36.24
CA SER A 9 -29.82 60.12 -36.71
C SER A 9 -28.86 59.41 -35.76
N PHE A 10 -28.07 58.45 -36.29
CA PHE A 10 -26.90 57.90 -35.58
C PHE A 10 -25.72 58.84 -35.75
N ALA A 11 -25.28 59.46 -34.66
CA ALA A 11 -24.00 60.11 -34.58
C ALA A 11 -22.92 59.07 -34.18
N ILE A 12 -22.01 58.73 -35.10
CA ILE A 12 -20.84 57.88 -34.84
C ILE A 12 -19.81 58.72 -34.10
N VAL A 13 -19.64 58.49 -32.78
CA VAL A 13 -18.51 58.99 -32.04
C VAL A 13 -17.36 58.00 -32.12
N LEU A 14 -16.34 58.31 -32.92
CA LEU A 14 -15.08 57.58 -32.97
C LEU A 14 -14.28 57.91 -31.70
N THR A 15 -14.33 57.05 -30.70
CA THR A 15 -13.40 57.08 -29.56
C THR A 15 -12.12 56.36 -29.94
N PHE A 16 -11.04 57.10 -30.12
CA PHE A 16 -9.69 56.51 -30.21
C PHE A 16 -9.30 55.92 -28.87
N TYR A 17 -9.31 54.57 -28.75
CA TYR A 17 -8.67 53.87 -27.67
C TYR A 17 -7.16 53.92 -27.90
N ILE A 18 -6.45 54.75 -27.12
CA ILE A 18 -5.02 54.63 -26.95
C ILE A 18 -4.79 53.42 -26.07
N ALA A 19 -4.30 52.34 -26.66
CA ALA A 19 -3.85 51.16 -25.90
C ALA A 19 -2.71 51.59 -24.96
N PRO A 20 -2.79 51.29 -23.64
CA PRO A 20 -1.63 51.47 -22.78
C PRO A 20 -0.53 50.53 -23.28
N SER A 21 0.64 51.09 -23.54
CA SER A 21 1.88 50.36 -23.79
C SER A 21 2.01 49.32 -22.64
N LEU A 22 1.97 48.05 -22.98
CA LEU A 22 2.38 46.95 -22.10
C LEU A 22 3.85 47.24 -21.68
N LEU A 23 3.99 47.87 -20.50
CA LEU A 23 5.23 47.74 -19.77
C LEU A 23 5.41 46.24 -19.50
N ALA A 24 6.42 45.66 -20.17
CA ALA A 24 6.83 44.29 -19.94
C ALA A 24 7.05 44.15 -18.43
N GLU A 25 6.23 43.29 -17.79
CA GLU A 25 6.53 42.88 -16.43
C GLU A 25 8.00 42.45 -16.37
N PRO A 26 8.74 42.82 -15.32
CA PRO A 26 10.12 42.36 -15.19
C PRO A 26 10.08 40.82 -15.25
N ARG A 27 10.79 40.25 -16.22
CA ARG A 27 10.98 38.79 -16.30
C ARG A 27 11.33 38.31 -14.92
N LYS A 28 10.47 37.45 -14.33
CA LYS A 28 10.79 36.73 -13.08
C LYS A 28 12.20 36.17 -13.29
N GLN A 29 13.14 36.58 -12.45
CA GLN A 29 14.48 36.00 -12.41
C GLN A 29 14.36 34.49 -12.47
N SER A 30 15.07 33.84 -13.36
CA SER A 30 15.02 32.39 -13.49
C SER A 30 15.43 31.81 -12.13
N ALA A 31 14.70 30.81 -11.66
CA ALA A 31 14.97 30.13 -10.38
C ALA A 31 16.40 29.53 -10.27
N ALA A 32 17.20 29.66 -11.30
CA ALA A 32 18.56 29.14 -11.43
C ALA A 32 19.62 29.86 -10.57
N ASP A 33 19.36 31.12 -10.14
CA ASP A 33 20.38 31.94 -9.47
C ASP A 33 20.08 32.24 -8.00
N VAL A 34 19.11 31.55 -7.40
CA VAL A 34 18.74 31.79 -5.98
C VAL A 34 19.44 30.78 -5.10
N ALA A 35 20.40 31.24 -4.29
CA ALA A 35 21.02 30.45 -3.23
C ALA A 35 19.95 29.81 -2.34
N ILE A 36 20.22 28.63 -1.80
CA ILE A 36 19.36 28.00 -0.79
C ILE A 36 19.72 28.64 0.56
N PRO A 37 18.82 29.46 1.17
CA PRO A 37 19.13 30.11 2.44
C PRO A 37 19.42 29.10 3.55
N ASP A 38 20.30 29.47 4.47
CA ASP A 38 20.62 28.73 5.70
C ASP A 38 21.20 27.33 5.48
N ILE A 39 21.59 26.97 4.26
CA ILE A 39 22.24 25.69 3.95
C ILE A 39 23.74 25.93 3.74
N PRO A 40 24.63 25.16 4.43
CA PRO A 40 26.07 25.18 4.17
C PRO A 40 26.40 24.94 2.71
N VAL A 41 27.32 25.75 2.17
CA VAL A 41 27.75 25.69 0.79
C VAL A 41 29.28 25.71 0.70
N ASP A 42 29.81 24.77 -0.07
CA ASP A 42 31.25 24.67 -0.37
C ASP A 42 31.49 24.90 -1.88
N VAL A 43 32.70 25.24 -2.25
CA VAL A 43 33.14 25.25 -3.67
C VAL A 43 33.93 23.97 -3.89
N TYR A 44 33.35 23.05 -4.66
CA TYR A 44 33.99 21.75 -4.91
C TYR A 44 34.95 21.77 -6.12
N LYS A 45 34.83 22.78 -6.99
CA LYS A 45 35.63 22.90 -8.21
C LYS A 45 35.65 24.34 -8.71
N HIS A 46 36.78 24.75 -9.26
CA HIS A 46 36.91 25.96 -10.07
C HIS A 46 37.06 25.58 -11.54
N ALA A 47 36.13 26.01 -12.41
CA ALA A 47 36.15 25.70 -13.82
C ALA A 47 35.63 26.87 -14.67
N SER A 48 36.29 27.20 -15.78
CA SER A 48 35.88 28.29 -16.71
C SER A 48 35.68 29.64 -16.01
N GLY A 49 36.50 29.94 -14.98
CA GLY A 49 36.42 31.21 -14.23
C GLY A 49 35.30 31.26 -13.18
N HIS A 50 34.59 30.15 -12.92
CA HIS A 50 33.50 30.04 -11.95
C HIS A 50 33.85 29.05 -10.86
N GLY A 51 33.44 29.35 -9.61
CA GLY A 51 33.41 28.40 -8.51
C GLY A 51 32.07 27.59 -8.55
N LEU A 52 32.16 26.30 -8.80
CA LEU A 52 30.97 25.41 -8.77
C LEU A 52 30.66 25.06 -7.36
N GLN A 53 29.43 25.36 -6.94
CA GLN A 53 28.96 25.23 -5.57
C GLN A 53 28.33 23.86 -5.32
N ILE A 54 28.44 23.39 -4.07
CA ILE A 54 27.78 22.20 -3.56
C ILE A 54 27.11 22.52 -2.22
N TYR A 55 25.80 22.33 -2.14
CA TYR A 55 24.96 22.62 -0.98
C TYR A 55 24.79 21.37 -0.12
N ARG A 56 25.03 21.45 1.19
CA ARG A 56 25.08 20.32 2.10
C ARG A 56 23.92 20.31 3.07
N PHE A 57 23.10 19.24 3.02
CA PHE A 57 22.01 18.98 3.96
C PHE A 57 22.44 17.87 4.93
N GLU A 58 22.41 18.17 6.19
CA GLU A 58 22.89 17.28 7.27
C GLU A 58 21.72 16.79 8.13
N PRO A 59 21.81 15.57 8.67
CA PRO A 59 20.90 15.11 9.71
C PRO A 59 20.97 16.00 10.95
N ALA A 60 19.87 16.15 11.66
CA ALA A 60 19.86 16.86 12.93
C ALA A 60 20.84 16.19 13.93
N GLY A 61 21.71 17.01 14.54
CA GLY A 61 22.74 16.53 15.48
C GLY A 61 23.85 15.72 14.83
N HIS A 62 24.12 15.93 13.55
CA HIS A 62 25.25 15.29 12.86
C HIS A 62 26.58 15.73 13.46
N GLU A 63 27.42 14.77 13.82
CA GLU A 63 28.78 14.99 14.34
C GLU A 63 29.83 14.44 13.37
N PRO A 64 30.28 15.23 12.39
CA PRO A 64 31.09 14.74 11.27
C PRO A 64 32.38 14.00 11.68
N LEU A 65 33.00 14.41 12.76
CA LEU A 65 34.28 13.81 13.20
C LEU A 65 34.14 12.45 13.88
N THR A 66 32.94 12.09 14.31
CA THR A 66 32.65 10.84 15.04
C THR A 66 31.73 9.89 14.30
N GLU A 67 31.12 10.34 13.23
CA GLU A 67 30.12 9.57 12.47
C GLU A 67 30.59 9.26 11.06
N GLN A 68 30.07 8.18 10.49
CA GLN A 68 30.20 7.81 9.08
C GLN A 68 28.81 7.46 8.55
N ARG A 69 28.16 8.44 7.89
CA ARG A 69 26.81 8.32 7.37
C ARG A 69 26.80 8.07 5.86
N PRO A 70 25.82 7.33 5.32
CA PRO A 70 25.61 7.29 3.88
C PRO A 70 25.37 8.70 3.34
N ALA A 71 25.74 8.92 2.08
CA ALA A 71 25.57 10.20 1.41
C ALA A 71 24.94 10.03 0.01
N ALA A 72 24.40 11.12 -0.54
CA ALA A 72 24.02 11.19 -1.94
C ALA A 72 24.36 12.56 -2.54
N VAL A 73 24.76 12.57 -3.82
CA VAL A 73 24.99 13.76 -4.60
C VAL A 73 23.94 13.84 -5.70
N PHE A 74 23.12 14.91 -5.72
CA PHE A 74 22.07 15.10 -6.71
C PHE A 74 22.42 16.19 -7.72
N PHE A 75 22.07 15.92 -8.99
CA PHE A 75 22.26 16.79 -10.14
C PHE A 75 20.90 17.17 -10.75
N PHE A 76 20.68 18.45 -11.00
CA PHE A 76 19.43 18.95 -11.56
C PHE A 76 19.25 18.63 -13.05
N GLY A 77 18.00 18.57 -13.51
CA GLY A 77 17.64 18.44 -14.92
C GLY A 77 17.66 19.78 -15.65
N GLY A 78 17.48 19.73 -16.97
CA GLY A 78 17.36 20.92 -17.81
C GLY A 78 18.08 20.79 -19.13
N GLY A 79 18.29 19.58 -19.63
CA GLY A 79 18.84 19.28 -20.95
C GLY A 79 20.25 19.76 -21.15
N TRP A 80 21.07 19.82 -20.10
CA TRP A 80 22.43 20.40 -20.08
C TRP A 80 22.50 21.88 -20.47
N ASN A 81 21.33 22.53 -20.64
CA ASN A 81 21.24 23.94 -21.02
C ASN A 81 21.11 24.87 -19.80
N GLY A 82 20.49 24.42 -18.73
CA GLY A 82 20.24 25.19 -17.54
C GLY A 82 19.58 24.30 -16.48
N GLY A 83 19.10 24.89 -15.38
CA GLY A 83 18.44 24.19 -14.28
C GLY A 83 18.74 24.86 -12.94
N SER A 84 18.34 24.22 -11.85
CA SER A 84 18.57 24.74 -10.50
C SER A 84 18.79 23.59 -9.52
N VAL A 85 19.75 23.72 -8.62
CA VAL A 85 20.00 22.80 -7.48
C VAL A 85 18.75 22.60 -6.61
N ARG A 86 17.85 23.59 -6.57
CA ARG A 86 16.60 23.52 -5.81
C ARG A 86 15.65 22.43 -6.28
N GLN A 87 15.83 21.83 -7.45
CA GLN A 87 15.00 20.74 -7.93
C GLN A 87 14.92 19.58 -6.94
N PHE A 88 16.02 19.28 -6.26
CA PHE A 88 16.14 18.18 -5.32
C PHE A 88 16.13 18.63 -3.84
N GLU A 89 15.78 19.89 -3.54
CA GLU A 89 15.82 20.43 -2.18
C GLU A 89 14.95 19.63 -1.21
N LYS A 90 13.70 19.30 -1.59
CA LYS A 90 12.79 18.50 -0.74
C LYS A 90 13.25 17.05 -0.59
N HIS A 91 13.84 16.45 -1.65
CA HIS A 91 14.46 15.13 -1.57
C HIS A 91 15.64 15.14 -0.59
N ALA A 92 16.48 16.18 -0.64
CA ALA A 92 17.60 16.33 0.28
C ALA A 92 17.16 16.49 1.73
N LYS A 93 16.15 17.33 2.01
CA LYS A 93 15.56 17.47 3.35
C LYS A 93 15.01 16.13 3.87
N TYR A 94 14.31 15.39 3.03
CA TYR A 94 13.77 14.08 3.41
C TYR A 94 14.89 13.08 3.76
N LEU A 95 15.88 12.89 2.87
CA LEU A 95 16.97 11.94 3.11
C LEU A 95 17.86 12.35 4.29
N ALA A 96 18.07 13.65 4.51
CA ALA A 96 18.73 14.16 5.70
C ALA A 96 17.96 13.77 6.98
N SER A 97 16.62 13.90 6.97
CA SER A 97 15.81 13.41 8.09
C SER A 97 15.93 11.91 8.33
N ARG A 98 16.28 11.15 7.30
CA ARG A 98 16.54 9.69 7.37
C ARG A 98 17.95 9.34 7.83
N GLY A 99 18.82 10.34 8.04
CA GLY A 99 20.16 10.14 8.57
C GLY A 99 21.28 10.12 7.54
N MET A 100 21.03 10.57 6.29
CA MET A 100 22.05 10.70 5.24
C MET A 100 22.59 12.13 5.15
N VAL A 101 23.83 12.30 4.70
CA VAL A 101 24.38 13.61 4.32
C VAL A 101 24.14 13.81 2.82
N ILE A 102 23.40 14.85 2.42
CA ILE A 102 22.98 15.04 1.05
C ILE A 102 23.60 16.29 0.45
N PHE A 103 24.08 16.15 -0.77
CA PHE A 103 24.74 17.20 -1.52
C PHE A 103 23.94 17.53 -2.78
N LEU A 104 23.68 18.82 -3.00
CA LEU A 104 23.09 19.32 -4.25
C LEU A 104 24.19 20.08 -5.00
N ALA A 105 24.70 19.48 -6.08
CA ALA A 105 25.82 20.03 -6.82
C ALA A 105 25.37 20.90 -8.01
N ASP A 106 25.89 22.13 -8.09
CA ASP A 106 25.86 22.90 -9.33
C ASP A 106 26.84 22.26 -10.33
N TYR A 107 26.63 22.45 -11.61
CA TYR A 107 27.51 21.98 -12.65
C TYR A 107 27.38 22.89 -13.88
N ARG A 108 28.43 22.91 -14.73
CA ARG A 108 28.46 23.77 -15.93
C ARG A 108 27.36 23.39 -16.90
N VAL A 109 26.65 24.40 -17.40
CA VAL A 109 25.56 24.27 -18.37
C VAL A 109 25.71 25.25 -19.53
N LYS A 110 25.14 24.91 -20.69
CA LYS A 110 25.38 25.67 -21.93
C LYS A 110 25.00 27.15 -21.82
N LYS A 111 23.86 27.50 -21.28
CA LYS A 111 23.39 28.91 -21.22
C LYS A 111 24.24 29.80 -20.32
N LYS A 112 24.80 29.26 -19.24
CA LYS A 112 25.60 30.01 -18.26
C LYS A 112 27.10 29.95 -18.55
N HIS A 113 27.57 28.82 -19.06
CA HIS A 113 29.00 28.53 -19.16
C HIS A 113 29.50 28.24 -20.59
N GLY A 114 28.60 28.13 -21.58
CA GLY A 114 28.96 27.82 -22.96
C GLY A 114 29.44 26.38 -23.19
N THR A 115 29.20 25.45 -22.26
CA THR A 115 29.76 24.10 -22.26
C THR A 115 28.83 23.06 -22.89
N ASP A 116 29.41 21.96 -23.33
CA ASP A 116 28.72 20.78 -23.86
C ASP A 116 28.51 19.70 -22.76
N PRO A 117 27.74 18.60 -23.02
CA PRO A 117 27.40 17.60 -22.03
C PRO A 117 28.59 16.89 -21.38
N ASP A 118 29.71 16.74 -22.03
CA ASP A 118 30.96 16.16 -21.48
C ASP A 118 31.48 16.95 -20.26
N ALA A 119 31.44 18.28 -20.32
CA ALA A 119 31.80 19.12 -19.19
C ALA A 119 30.85 18.93 -18.01
N CYS A 120 29.53 18.64 -18.25
CA CYS A 120 28.58 18.31 -17.20
C CYS A 120 28.96 17.00 -16.50
N VAL A 121 29.37 15.97 -17.26
CA VAL A 121 29.81 14.68 -16.72
C VAL A 121 31.10 14.84 -15.92
N GLN A 122 32.09 15.62 -16.45
CA GLN A 122 33.32 15.96 -15.72
C GLN A 122 33.03 16.57 -14.34
N ASP A 123 32.11 17.55 -14.30
CA ASP A 123 31.75 18.23 -13.07
C ASP A 123 31.01 17.28 -12.08
N GLY A 124 30.14 16.41 -12.60
CA GLY A 124 29.49 15.38 -11.80
C GLY A 124 30.49 14.42 -11.15
N LYS A 125 31.48 13.96 -11.92
CA LYS A 125 32.57 13.13 -11.42
C LYS A 125 33.41 13.86 -10.35
N SER A 126 33.77 15.13 -10.63
CA SER A 126 34.49 15.98 -9.69
C SER A 126 33.75 16.18 -8.38
N ALA A 127 32.41 16.38 -8.42
CA ALA A 127 31.60 16.56 -7.22
C ALA A 127 31.58 15.29 -6.34
N ILE A 128 31.39 14.10 -6.94
CA ILE A 128 31.42 12.83 -6.22
C ILE A 128 32.79 12.56 -5.61
N ARG A 129 33.86 12.84 -6.39
CA ARG A 129 35.24 12.72 -5.91
C ARG A 129 35.53 13.65 -4.73
N TRP A 130 35.07 14.91 -4.82
CA TRP A 130 35.23 15.88 -3.76
C TRP A 130 34.57 15.41 -2.46
N VAL A 131 33.32 14.89 -2.53
CA VAL A 131 32.64 14.33 -1.35
C VAL A 131 33.44 13.16 -0.75
N ARG A 132 33.94 12.25 -1.59
CA ARG A 132 34.71 11.09 -1.14
C ARG A 132 36.07 11.49 -0.57
N ALA A 133 36.76 12.46 -1.15
CA ALA A 133 38.02 12.97 -0.66
C ALA A 133 37.91 13.65 0.70
N ASN A 134 36.77 14.30 0.97
CA ASN A 134 36.50 14.99 2.24
C ASN A 134 35.61 14.17 3.19
N ALA A 135 35.44 12.88 2.93
CA ALA A 135 34.48 12.03 3.64
C ALA A 135 34.66 12.05 5.18
N SER A 136 35.89 12.02 5.67
CA SER A 136 36.20 12.08 7.11
C SER A 136 35.83 13.42 7.75
N GLN A 137 35.99 14.53 7.02
CA GLN A 137 35.61 15.86 7.51
C GLN A 137 34.11 16.12 7.44
N LEU A 138 33.43 15.42 6.52
CA LEU A 138 32.00 15.52 6.27
C LEU A 138 31.18 14.49 7.06
N GLY A 139 31.82 13.58 7.79
CA GLY A 139 31.14 12.48 8.50
C GLY A 139 30.45 11.51 7.54
N VAL A 140 31.02 11.29 6.34
CA VAL A 140 30.45 10.45 5.28
C VAL A 140 31.19 9.13 5.19
N ASP A 141 30.45 8.03 4.99
CA ASP A 141 31.03 6.73 4.62
C ASP A 141 31.45 6.77 3.14
N PRO A 142 32.76 6.73 2.82
CA PRO A 142 33.23 6.84 1.44
C PRO A 142 32.79 5.69 0.54
N ASN A 143 32.29 4.59 1.12
CA ASN A 143 31.79 3.40 0.44
C ASN A 143 30.26 3.41 0.29
N LYS A 144 29.58 4.47 0.74
CA LYS A 144 28.13 4.62 0.65
C LYS A 144 27.74 6.00 0.12
N ILE A 145 28.23 6.35 -1.05
CA ILE A 145 27.91 7.59 -1.75
C ILE A 145 27.07 7.25 -2.98
N ALA A 146 25.78 7.64 -2.98
CA ALA A 146 24.93 7.57 -4.16
C ALA A 146 25.09 8.77 -5.07
N ALA A 147 24.81 8.62 -6.35
CA ALA A 147 24.59 9.73 -7.28
C ALA A 147 23.14 9.66 -7.79
N GLY A 148 22.48 10.81 -7.85
CA GLY A 148 21.11 10.89 -8.33
C GLY A 148 20.86 12.12 -9.19
N GLY A 149 19.77 12.12 -9.94
CA GLY A 149 19.38 13.28 -10.72
C GLY A 149 18.21 13.06 -11.64
N GLY A 150 17.68 14.18 -12.17
CA GLY A 150 16.56 14.19 -13.09
C GLY A 150 16.97 14.51 -14.53
N SER A 151 16.43 13.79 -15.53
CA SER A 151 16.66 14.09 -16.95
C SER A 151 18.16 14.17 -17.29
N ALA A 152 18.67 15.33 -17.71
CA ALA A 152 20.10 15.55 -17.96
C ALA A 152 20.96 15.38 -16.69
N GLY A 153 20.46 15.74 -15.51
CA GLY A 153 21.14 15.44 -14.23
C GLY A 153 21.18 13.94 -13.93
N GLY A 154 20.14 13.22 -14.33
CA GLY A 154 20.12 11.75 -14.31
C GLY A 154 21.17 11.15 -15.26
N HIS A 155 21.45 11.78 -16.40
CA HIS A 155 22.57 11.42 -17.27
C HIS A 155 23.91 11.64 -16.57
N VAL A 156 24.11 12.82 -15.95
CA VAL A 156 25.35 13.12 -15.22
C VAL A 156 25.63 12.07 -14.15
N ALA A 157 24.61 11.71 -13.35
CA ALA A 157 24.71 10.68 -12.33
C ALA A 157 25.02 9.30 -12.92
N ALA A 158 24.28 8.88 -13.96
CA ALA A 158 24.46 7.59 -14.60
C ALA A 158 25.83 7.49 -15.31
N ALA A 159 26.26 8.53 -16.02
CA ALA A 159 27.56 8.56 -16.68
C ALA A 159 28.72 8.53 -15.67
N ALA A 160 28.57 9.19 -14.52
CA ALA A 160 29.59 9.11 -13.46
C ALA A 160 29.73 7.68 -12.88
N GLY A 161 28.64 6.89 -12.89
CA GLY A 161 28.63 5.51 -12.38
C GLY A 161 29.05 4.45 -13.40
N ILE A 162 28.74 4.67 -14.69
CA ILE A 162 28.77 3.63 -15.72
C ILE A 162 29.80 3.93 -16.81
N CYS A 163 30.01 5.23 -17.18
CA CYS A 163 30.94 5.59 -18.25
C CYS A 163 32.36 5.78 -17.76
N ASN A 164 33.30 5.11 -18.40
CA ASN A 164 34.74 5.30 -18.18
C ASN A 164 35.23 6.58 -18.88
N GLY A 165 36.32 7.16 -18.36
CA GLY A 165 36.84 8.43 -18.86
C GLY A 165 36.05 9.64 -18.36
N PHE A 166 36.15 10.77 -19.05
CA PHE A 166 35.55 12.05 -18.66
C PHE A 166 35.98 12.55 -17.28
N GLU A 167 37.17 12.14 -16.82
CA GLU A 167 37.81 12.72 -15.64
C GLU A 167 38.35 14.12 -16.02
N ASP A 168 38.15 15.09 -15.11
CA ASP A 168 38.79 16.38 -15.31
C ASP A 168 40.26 16.30 -14.85
N PRO A 169 41.25 16.50 -15.76
CA PRO A 169 42.65 16.37 -15.40
C PRO A 169 43.15 17.46 -14.45
N THR A 170 42.33 18.50 -14.23
CA THR A 170 42.65 19.59 -13.29
C THR A 170 42.15 19.31 -11.86
N ASP A 171 41.37 18.23 -11.66
CA ASP A 171 40.90 17.83 -10.32
C ASP A 171 42.12 17.50 -9.42
N SER A 172 42.11 18.07 -8.20
CA SER A 172 42.95 17.56 -7.13
C SER A 172 42.43 16.20 -6.70
N ASN A 173 43.32 15.28 -6.30
CA ASN A 173 42.97 13.92 -5.84
C ASN A 173 42.36 13.04 -6.95
N ILE A 174 42.85 13.12 -8.18
CA ILE A 174 42.34 12.37 -9.34
C ILE A 174 42.41 10.83 -9.12
N GLU A 175 43.25 10.35 -8.21
CA GLU A 175 43.38 8.95 -7.79
C GLU A 175 42.19 8.46 -6.98
N ILE A 176 41.42 9.39 -6.38
CA ILE A 176 40.19 9.04 -5.64
C ILE A 176 39.05 8.77 -6.63
N SER A 177 38.37 7.64 -6.47
CA SER A 177 37.29 7.23 -7.37
C SER A 177 36.14 8.24 -7.41
N SER A 178 35.71 8.61 -8.60
CA SER A 178 34.49 9.37 -8.87
C SER A 178 33.25 8.50 -9.01
N LYS A 179 33.41 7.15 -9.04
CA LYS A 179 32.30 6.19 -9.23
C LYS A 179 31.41 6.12 -7.98
N PRO A 180 30.09 6.40 -8.08
CA PRO A 180 29.17 6.29 -6.95
C PRO A 180 28.94 4.81 -6.60
N ASN A 181 28.41 4.57 -5.38
CA ASN A 181 28.10 3.22 -4.88
C ASN A 181 26.62 2.83 -5.10
N ALA A 182 25.77 3.74 -5.54
CA ALA A 182 24.39 3.51 -5.99
C ALA A 182 23.92 4.63 -6.93
N LEU A 183 22.92 4.35 -7.78
CA LEU A 183 22.31 5.32 -8.70
C LEU A 183 20.83 5.50 -8.42
N LEU A 184 20.37 6.78 -8.35
CA LEU A 184 18.99 7.19 -8.07
C LEU A 184 18.49 8.07 -9.23
N LEU A 185 17.86 7.48 -10.24
CA LEU A 185 17.66 8.10 -11.56
C LEU A 185 16.18 8.43 -11.80
N PHE A 186 15.88 9.72 -12.00
CA PHE A 186 14.53 10.24 -12.22
C PHE A 186 14.36 10.64 -13.69
N ASN A 187 13.57 9.90 -14.48
CA ASN A 187 13.44 10.01 -15.94
C ASN A 187 14.77 10.37 -16.64
N PRO A 188 15.83 9.57 -16.41
CA PRO A 188 17.17 9.91 -16.84
C PRO A 188 17.32 9.84 -18.35
N VAL A 189 18.21 10.67 -18.88
CA VAL A 189 18.78 10.43 -20.21
C VAL A 189 19.97 9.48 -20.01
N TYR A 190 19.90 8.28 -20.50
CA TYR A 190 20.99 7.29 -20.42
C TYR A 190 21.29 6.61 -21.75
N ASP A 191 20.50 6.86 -22.79
CA ASP A 191 20.78 6.50 -24.17
C ASP A 191 20.98 7.78 -24.99
N ASN A 192 22.19 7.97 -25.45
CA ASN A 192 22.62 9.11 -26.32
C ASN A 192 22.95 8.62 -27.72
N GLY A 193 22.50 7.44 -28.13
CA GLY A 193 22.67 6.90 -29.47
C GLY A 193 21.91 7.70 -30.54
N PRO A 194 22.00 7.30 -31.82
CA PRO A 194 21.40 8.02 -32.93
C PRO A 194 19.92 8.33 -32.78
N GLU A 195 19.15 7.43 -32.15
CA GLU A 195 17.73 7.60 -31.84
C GLU A 195 17.48 8.12 -30.39
N GLY A 196 18.56 8.32 -29.62
CA GLY A 196 18.51 8.75 -28.25
C GLY A 196 18.48 10.27 -28.08
N TYR A 197 18.12 10.71 -26.88
CA TYR A 197 18.03 12.12 -26.56
C TYR A 197 19.39 12.80 -26.57
N GLY A 198 19.52 13.87 -27.38
CA GLY A 198 20.69 14.74 -27.38
C GLY A 198 21.86 14.22 -28.20
N TYR A 199 21.70 13.21 -29.04
CA TYR A 199 22.73 12.65 -29.90
C TYR A 199 23.52 13.73 -30.63
N SER A 200 22.86 14.70 -31.25
CA SER A 200 23.50 15.81 -32.00
C SER A 200 24.44 16.68 -31.16
N ARG A 201 24.43 16.58 -29.85
CA ARG A 201 25.27 17.33 -28.91
C ARG A 201 26.44 16.52 -28.38
N VAL A 202 26.46 15.21 -28.64
CA VAL A 202 27.46 14.28 -28.10
C VAL A 202 28.07 13.37 -29.18
N ILE A 203 27.86 13.67 -30.47
CA ILE A 203 28.30 12.83 -31.59
C ILE A 203 29.78 12.46 -31.46
N GLU A 204 30.64 13.44 -31.11
CA GLU A 204 32.09 13.24 -30.99
C GLU A 204 32.48 12.33 -29.80
N HIS A 205 31.61 12.20 -28.79
CA HIS A 205 31.87 11.43 -27.58
C HIS A 205 31.02 10.14 -27.48
N PHE A 206 30.12 9.91 -28.44
CA PHE A 206 29.34 8.66 -28.53
C PHE A 206 30.22 7.53 -29.09
N PRO A 207 30.14 6.28 -28.55
CA PRO A 207 29.22 5.82 -27.48
C PRO A 207 29.74 6.05 -26.06
N ALA A 208 30.95 6.56 -25.85
CA ALA A 208 31.63 6.63 -24.55
C ALA A 208 30.83 7.39 -23.47
N ILE A 209 30.09 8.44 -23.83
CA ILE A 209 29.29 9.26 -22.90
C ILE A 209 27.90 8.68 -22.60
N SER A 210 27.50 7.60 -23.28
CA SER A 210 26.15 7.05 -23.22
C SER A 210 26.06 5.87 -22.22
N PRO A 211 25.48 6.01 -21.05
CA PRO A 211 25.44 4.94 -20.03
C PRO A 211 24.89 3.61 -20.56
N ALA A 212 23.83 3.63 -21.37
CA ALA A 212 23.22 2.42 -21.93
C ALA A 212 24.16 1.59 -22.84
N HIS A 213 25.27 2.19 -23.31
CA HIS A 213 26.25 1.56 -24.18
C HIS A 213 27.53 1.11 -23.46
N ASN A 214 27.61 1.34 -22.14
CA ASN A 214 28.80 1.06 -21.33
C ASN A 214 28.56 0.15 -20.13
N ILE A 215 27.40 -0.55 -20.08
CA ILE A 215 26.99 -1.39 -18.93
C ILE A 215 27.98 -2.53 -18.72
N THR A 216 28.42 -2.69 -17.47
CA THR A 216 29.33 -3.74 -17.00
C THR A 216 28.88 -4.36 -15.68
N SER A 217 29.46 -5.48 -15.26
CA SER A 217 29.07 -6.19 -14.02
C SER A 217 29.51 -5.49 -12.72
N ASP A 218 30.37 -4.48 -12.82
CA ASP A 218 30.85 -3.68 -11.67
C ASP A 218 30.08 -2.36 -11.50
N ASP A 219 29.01 -2.18 -12.28
CA ASP A 219 28.15 -0.99 -12.19
C ASP A 219 27.36 -0.95 -10.87
N PRO A 220 27.06 0.26 -10.38
CA PRO A 220 26.36 0.42 -9.10
C PRO A 220 24.91 -0.13 -9.14
N PRO A 221 24.37 -0.63 -8.01
CA PRO A 221 22.94 -0.84 -7.86
C PRO A 221 22.15 0.40 -8.30
N THR A 222 21.12 0.20 -9.13
CA THR A 222 20.45 1.28 -9.85
C THR A 222 18.94 1.28 -9.65
N LEU A 223 18.39 2.44 -9.27
CA LEU A 223 16.94 2.70 -9.21
C LEU A 223 16.55 3.68 -10.31
N VAL A 224 15.55 3.34 -11.11
CA VAL A 224 15.06 4.18 -12.23
C VAL A 224 13.56 4.45 -12.08
N PHE A 225 13.17 5.71 -12.23
CA PHE A 225 11.77 6.14 -12.35
C PHE A 225 11.51 6.71 -13.73
N LEU A 226 10.44 6.27 -14.41
CA LEU A 226 10.06 6.77 -15.73
C LEU A 226 8.54 6.90 -15.88
N GLY A 227 8.08 7.95 -16.57
CA GLY A 227 6.67 8.11 -16.93
C GLY A 227 6.33 7.36 -18.23
N SER A 228 5.19 6.66 -18.28
CA SER A 228 4.79 5.91 -19.48
C SER A 228 4.45 6.78 -20.69
N LYS A 229 4.20 8.08 -20.49
CA LYS A 229 4.01 9.08 -21.54
C LYS A 229 5.19 10.02 -21.69
N ASP A 230 6.37 9.60 -21.24
CA ASP A 230 7.60 10.36 -21.48
C ASP A 230 7.87 10.42 -23.00
N LYS A 231 7.98 11.66 -23.52
CA LYS A 231 8.23 11.91 -24.96
C LYS A 231 9.72 12.04 -25.29
N LEU A 232 10.57 12.12 -24.28
CA LEU A 232 12.02 12.29 -24.44
C LEU A 232 12.77 10.97 -24.30
N VAL A 233 12.29 10.11 -23.41
CA VAL A 233 12.90 8.80 -23.13
C VAL A 233 11.81 7.73 -23.24
N PRO A 234 11.83 6.89 -24.28
CA PRO A 234 10.86 5.82 -24.48
C PRO A 234 10.91 4.77 -23.33
N VAL A 235 9.76 4.19 -22.99
CA VAL A 235 9.69 3.12 -21.99
C VAL A 235 10.53 1.91 -22.39
N SER A 236 10.58 1.58 -23.67
CA SER A 236 11.42 0.49 -24.21
C SER A 236 12.90 0.68 -23.92
N THR A 237 13.41 1.91 -23.96
CA THR A 237 14.79 2.23 -23.60
C THR A 237 15.05 1.95 -22.11
N ALA A 238 14.10 2.33 -21.22
CA ALA A 238 14.20 2.05 -19.80
C ALA A 238 14.17 0.55 -19.49
N GLN A 239 13.27 -0.17 -20.13
CA GLN A 239 13.14 -1.64 -19.98
C GLN A 239 14.41 -2.36 -20.47
N LYS A 240 14.98 -1.90 -21.59
CA LYS A 240 16.23 -2.46 -22.10
C LYS A 240 17.39 -2.19 -21.13
N PHE A 241 17.52 -0.98 -20.62
CA PHE A 241 18.56 -0.60 -19.67
C PHE A 241 18.49 -1.43 -18.38
N ASP A 242 17.29 -1.59 -17.80
CA ASP A 242 17.05 -2.43 -16.62
C ASP A 242 17.37 -3.91 -16.90
N THR A 243 16.97 -4.43 -18.07
CA THR A 243 17.25 -5.80 -18.48
C THR A 243 18.76 -6.05 -18.67
N ASP A 244 19.47 -5.11 -19.28
CA ASP A 244 20.91 -5.21 -19.52
C ASP A 244 21.71 -5.17 -18.21
N LEU A 245 21.34 -4.31 -17.24
CA LEU A 245 21.94 -4.29 -15.90
C LEU A 245 21.73 -5.64 -15.17
N LYS A 246 20.50 -6.15 -15.17
CA LYS A 246 20.19 -7.45 -14.55
C LYS A 246 20.93 -8.60 -15.22
N ARG A 247 21.11 -8.58 -16.54
CA ARG A 247 21.84 -9.60 -17.31
C ARG A 247 23.30 -9.72 -16.89
N VAL A 248 23.94 -8.61 -16.51
CA VAL A 248 25.32 -8.59 -16.02
C VAL A 248 25.41 -8.76 -14.48
N GLY A 249 24.29 -9.03 -13.81
CA GLY A 249 24.26 -9.30 -12.35
C GLY A 249 24.11 -8.06 -11.47
N VAL A 250 23.89 -6.88 -12.04
CA VAL A 250 23.67 -5.65 -11.27
C VAL A 250 22.25 -5.59 -10.74
N HIS A 251 22.09 -5.26 -9.45
CA HIS A 251 20.78 -5.02 -8.85
C HIS A 251 20.13 -3.77 -9.47
N SER A 252 19.04 -3.96 -10.20
CA SER A 252 18.32 -2.87 -10.88
C SER A 252 16.83 -2.93 -10.56
N ALA A 253 16.23 -1.77 -10.28
CA ALA A 253 14.79 -1.59 -10.05
C ALA A 253 14.25 -0.48 -10.94
N LEU A 254 13.35 -0.84 -11.87
CA LEU A 254 12.65 0.11 -12.75
C LEU A 254 11.19 0.25 -12.32
N HIS A 255 10.76 1.51 -12.11
CA HIS A 255 9.37 1.87 -11.85
C HIS A 255 8.82 2.74 -12.98
N VAL A 256 7.85 2.20 -13.74
CA VAL A 256 7.15 2.93 -14.79
C VAL A 256 5.80 3.45 -14.29
N TYR A 257 5.62 4.77 -14.35
CA TYR A 257 4.42 5.45 -13.86
C TYR A 257 3.40 5.63 -14.97
N SER A 258 2.28 4.94 -14.88
CA SER A 258 1.21 4.95 -15.88
C SER A 258 0.65 6.36 -16.09
N GLY A 259 0.54 6.77 -17.36
CA GLY A 259 -0.01 8.07 -17.75
C GLY A 259 0.88 9.29 -17.47
N GLN A 260 2.03 9.13 -16.83
CA GLN A 260 2.87 10.24 -16.42
C GLN A 260 3.83 10.70 -17.52
N PRO A 261 4.01 12.04 -17.69
CA PRO A 261 4.95 12.62 -18.66
C PRO A 261 6.35 12.78 -18.07
N HIS A 262 7.29 13.30 -18.88
CA HIS A 262 8.63 13.71 -18.41
C HIS A 262 8.56 14.74 -17.28
N GLY A 263 9.36 14.58 -16.24
CA GLY A 263 9.42 15.48 -15.08
C GLY A 263 8.34 15.25 -14.02
N PHE A 264 7.58 14.17 -14.10
CA PHE A 264 6.46 13.85 -13.20
C PHE A 264 6.85 13.74 -11.74
N PHE A 265 8.11 13.46 -11.44
CA PHE A 265 8.66 13.33 -10.08
C PHE A 265 8.81 14.67 -9.35
N ASN A 266 8.67 15.80 -10.04
CA ASN A 266 8.63 17.11 -9.39
C ASN A 266 7.27 17.34 -8.74
N GLU A 267 7.22 17.83 -7.49
CA GLU A 267 5.98 18.07 -6.75
C GLU A 267 4.99 18.95 -7.53
N SER A 268 5.48 20.04 -8.15
CA SER A 268 4.66 20.95 -8.97
C SER A 268 4.00 20.30 -10.18
N LYS A 269 4.42 19.10 -10.58
CA LYS A 269 3.84 18.32 -11.68
C LYS A 269 2.87 17.27 -11.16
N SER A 270 3.24 16.58 -10.10
CA SER A 270 2.42 15.54 -9.47
C SER A 270 2.87 15.34 -8.02
N PRO A 271 2.21 16.00 -7.03
CA PRO A 271 2.53 15.82 -5.62
C PRO A 271 2.51 14.35 -5.20
N ARG A 272 1.56 13.57 -5.73
CA ARG A 272 1.45 12.13 -5.48
C ARG A 272 2.67 11.35 -5.98
N CYS A 273 3.07 11.55 -7.24
CA CYS A 273 4.23 10.83 -7.79
C CYS A 273 5.53 11.27 -7.13
N PHE A 274 5.64 12.54 -6.74
CA PHE A 274 6.75 13.04 -5.93
C PHE A 274 6.89 12.25 -4.63
N VAL A 275 5.80 12.10 -3.88
CA VAL A 275 5.78 11.31 -2.62
C VAL A 275 6.16 9.86 -2.88
N ASP A 276 5.55 9.23 -3.86
CA ASP A 276 5.77 7.81 -4.15
C ASP A 276 7.21 7.54 -4.62
N THR A 277 7.81 8.42 -5.44
CA THR A 277 9.22 8.27 -5.85
C THR A 277 10.17 8.41 -4.66
N ILE A 278 9.90 9.31 -3.70
CA ILE A 278 10.69 9.44 -2.47
C ILE A 278 10.59 8.18 -1.61
N LEU A 279 9.38 7.66 -1.40
CA LEU A 279 9.18 6.45 -0.60
C LEU A 279 9.86 5.23 -1.24
N LYS A 280 9.78 5.07 -2.56
CA LYS A 280 10.48 4.00 -3.28
C LYS A 280 12.00 4.15 -3.24
N MET A 281 12.50 5.39 -3.30
CA MET A 281 13.94 5.68 -3.10
C MET A 281 14.39 5.29 -1.68
N ASP A 282 13.60 5.62 -0.66
CA ASP A 282 13.85 5.21 0.74
C ASP A 282 13.92 3.68 0.87
N HIS A 283 12.94 2.97 0.31
CA HIS A 283 12.92 1.50 0.31
C HIS A 283 14.14 0.90 -0.41
N PHE A 284 14.53 1.45 -1.55
CA PHE A 284 15.72 1.01 -2.28
C PHE A 284 16.99 1.18 -1.43
N LEU A 285 17.20 2.34 -0.82
CA LEU A 285 18.34 2.60 0.05
C LEU A 285 18.29 1.73 1.33
N THR A 286 17.10 1.45 1.86
CA THR A 286 16.92 0.51 2.97
C THR A 286 17.30 -0.91 2.56
N SER A 287 16.94 -1.36 1.35
CA SER A 287 17.32 -2.69 0.85
C SER A 287 18.83 -2.88 0.66
N LEU A 288 19.56 -1.78 0.42
CA LEU A 288 21.02 -1.76 0.38
C LEU A 288 21.66 -1.69 1.79
N GLY A 289 20.86 -1.62 2.87
CA GLY A 289 21.34 -1.49 4.25
C GLY A 289 21.90 -0.11 4.59
N TRP A 290 21.54 0.93 3.81
CA TRP A 290 22.01 2.31 4.04
C TRP A 290 21.08 3.08 4.99
N LEU A 291 19.77 2.80 4.93
CA LEU A 291 18.78 3.36 5.84
C LEU A 291 18.27 2.29 6.80
N ARG A 292 17.77 2.73 7.97
CA ARG A 292 17.19 1.86 8.99
C ARG A 292 15.81 2.36 9.41
N GLY A 293 14.94 1.42 9.74
CA GLY A 293 13.57 1.70 10.17
C GLY A 293 12.67 2.15 9.01
N PRO A 294 11.38 2.37 9.28
CA PRO A 294 10.40 2.73 8.27
C PRO A 294 10.60 4.14 7.72
N PRO A 295 10.09 4.46 6.52
CA PRO A 295 10.04 5.81 5.97
C PRO A 295 9.37 6.81 6.91
N LYS A 296 9.84 8.05 6.94
CA LYS A 296 9.27 9.16 7.75
C LYS A 296 8.17 9.88 6.98
N ARG A 297 6.97 9.28 6.93
CA ARG A 297 5.83 9.80 6.17
C ARG A 297 5.30 11.13 6.71
N THR A 298 5.23 11.27 8.03
CA THR A 298 4.79 12.52 8.69
C THR A 298 5.70 13.67 8.28
N PHE A 299 7.03 13.48 8.33
CA PHE A 299 7.97 14.50 7.90
C PHE A 299 7.83 14.81 6.39
N LEU A 300 7.62 13.78 5.55
CA LEU A 300 7.37 14.00 4.12
C LEU A 300 6.09 14.82 3.89
N CYS A 301 5.03 14.56 4.65
CA CYS A 301 3.80 15.36 4.60
C CYS A 301 4.04 16.84 4.97
N GLU A 302 4.93 17.11 5.93
CA GLU A 302 5.27 18.48 6.32
C GLU A 302 5.97 19.27 5.21
N LEU A 303 6.74 18.59 4.35
CA LEU A 303 7.44 19.18 3.21
C LEU A 303 6.53 19.56 2.04
N LEU A 304 5.31 19.00 1.96
CA LEU A 304 4.39 19.25 0.85
C LEU A 304 3.74 20.64 0.95
N GLU A 305 3.64 21.31 -0.19
CA GLU A 305 2.89 22.57 -0.33
C GLU A 305 1.39 22.32 -0.23
N GLU A 306 0.92 21.24 -0.88
CA GLU A 306 -0.46 20.80 -0.86
C GLU A 306 -0.60 19.52 -0.02
N LYS A 307 -1.44 19.54 1.01
CA LYS A 307 -1.65 18.37 1.87
C LYS A 307 -2.49 17.31 1.13
N PRO A 308 -2.27 16.01 1.43
CA PRO A 308 -3.07 14.95 0.82
C PRO A 308 -4.56 15.12 1.14
N SER A 309 -5.39 14.70 0.21
CA SER A 309 -6.84 14.65 0.41
C SER A 309 -7.19 13.70 1.56
N ARG A 310 -8.32 13.98 2.22
CA ARG A 310 -8.83 13.18 3.34
C ARG A 310 -10.20 12.60 2.96
N PRO A 311 -10.24 11.57 2.10
CA PRO A 311 -11.50 10.97 1.68
C PRO A 311 -12.19 10.26 2.83
N ASN A 312 -13.52 10.17 2.78
CA ASN A 312 -14.26 9.23 3.61
C ASN A 312 -13.85 7.80 3.26
N VAL A 313 -13.95 6.91 4.23
CA VAL A 313 -13.68 5.48 4.04
C VAL A 313 -14.89 4.68 4.51
N VAL A 314 -15.48 3.92 3.59
CA VAL A 314 -16.57 2.99 3.87
C VAL A 314 -16.06 1.58 3.60
N LEU A 315 -16.01 0.76 4.64
CA LEU A 315 -15.57 -0.64 4.57
C LEU A 315 -16.75 -1.55 4.86
N ILE A 316 -17.23 -2.26 3.85
CA ILE A 316 -18.31 -3.25 3.95
C ILE A 316 -17.68 -4.64 3.98
N MET A 317 -17.90 -5.39 5.06
CA MET A 317 -17.34 -6.74 5.22
C MET A 317 -18.47 -7.75 5.47
N CYS A 318 -18.60 -8.71 4.57
CA CYS A 318 -19.50 -9.86 4.78
C CYS A 318 -18.91 -10.83 5.81
N ASP A 319 -19.78 -11.66 6.37
CA ASP A 319 -19.47 -12.73 7.32
C ASP A 319 -19.72 -14.08 6.63
N ASP A 320 -18.67 -14.86 6.36
CA ASP A 320 -18.73 -16.17 5.70
C ASP A 320 -19.12 -16.13 4.19
N LEU A 321 -18.91 -15.04 3.48
CA LEU A 321 -19.13 -14.99 2.03
C LEU A 321 -17.94 -15.58 1.28
N GLY A 322 -18.17 -16.62 0.49
CA GLY A 322 -17.14 -17.23 -0.33
C GLY A 322 -16.71 -16.37 -1.53
N TYR A 323 -15.48 -16.57 -1.99
CA TYR A 323 -14.97 -15.88 -3.19
C TYR A 323 -15.86 -16.13 -4.42
N GLY A 324 -16.37 -17.36 -4.55
CA GLY A 324 -17.20 -17.79 -5.68
C GLY A 324 -18.69 -17.41 -5.55
N ASP A 325 -19.12 -16.86 -4.41
CA ASP A 325 -20.48 -16.37 -4.22
C ASP A 325 -20.71 -15.02 -4.91
N VAL A 326 -19.63 -14.30 -5.21
CA VAL A 326 -19.68 -13.03 -5.98
C VAL A 326 -19.62 -13.34 -7.47
N HIS A 327 -20.68 -13.00 -8.21
CA HIS A 327 -20.84 -13.44 -9.60
C HIS A 327 -19.72 -12.96 -10.53
N CYS A 328 -19.28 -11.71 -10.44
CA CYS A 328 -18.19 -11.20 -11.30
C CYS A 328 -16.82 -11.88 -11.05
N LEU A 329 -16.63 -12.53 -9.90
CA LEU A 329 -15.42 -13.28 -9.58
C LEU A 329 -15.50 -14.76 -10.00
N ASN A 330 -16.73 -15.26 -10.25
CA ASN A 330 -16.99 -16.65 -10.60
C ASN A 330 -18.07 -16.77 -11.70
N PRO A 331 -17.92 -16.12 -12.87
CA PRO A 331 -18.97 -16.02 -13.87
C PRO A 331 -19.35 -17.38 -14.51
N HIS A 332 -18.48 -18.36 -14.44
CA HIS A 332 -18.71 -19.69 -15.07
C HIS A 332 -19.36 -20.70 -14.11
N GLN A 333 -18.98 -20.65 -12.83
CA GLN A 333 -19.43 -21.62 -11.81
C GLN A 333 -20.23 -20.95 -10.68
N GLY A 334 -20.51 -19.64 -10.78
CA GLY A 334 -21.38 -18.89 -9.89
C GLY A 334 -22.80 -18.84 -10.42
N LYS A 335 -23.78 -19.22 -9.60
CA LYS A 335 -25.21 -19.18 -9.96
C LYS A 335 -25.99 -18.11 -9.21
N ILE A 336 -25.42 -17.57 -8.13
CA ILE A 336 -26.01 -16.50 -7.34
C ILE A 336 -25.79 -15.17 -8.07
N LYS A 337 -26.83 -14.35 -8.14
CA LYS A 337 -26.75 -13.02 -8.79
C LYS A 337 -26.36 -11.98 -7.74
N THR A 338 -25.32 -11.20 -8.05
CA THR A 338 -24.82 -10.11 -7.18
C THR A 338 -24.68 -8.80 -7.98
N PRO A 339 -25.77 -8.25 -8.53
CA PRO A 339 -25.69 -7.13 -9.49
C PRO A 339 -25.10 -5.86 -8.87
N HIS A 340 -25.30 -5.59 -7.57
CA HIS A 340 -24.78 -4.38 -6.93
C HIS A 340 -23.27 -4.50 -6.62
N ILE A 341 -22.83 -5.66 -6.16
CA ILE A 341 -21.41 -5.96 -5.95
C ILE A 341 -20.68 -5.99 -7.30
N ASP A 342 -21.29 -6.57 -8.35
CA ASP A 342 -20.75 -6.57 -9.71
C ASP A 342 -20.64 -5.14 -10.27
N ALA A 343 -21.60 -4.27 -9.98
CA ALA A 343 -21.55 -2.86 -10.36
C ALA A 343 -20.45 -2.11 -9.62
N LEU A 344 -20.20 -2.41 -8.34
CA LEU A 344 -19.09 -1.87 -7.58
C LEU A 344 -17.74 -2.27 -8.21
N ALA A 345 -17.57 -3.53 -8.58
CA ALA A 345 -16.38 -4.04 -9.28
C ALA A 345 -16.18 -3.32 -10.62
N ALA A 346 -17.25 -3.12 -11.40
CA ALA A 346 -17.22 -2.42 -12.67
C ALA A 346 -16.89 -0.92 -12.52
N ALA A 347 -17.27 -0.29 -11.40
CA ALA A 347 -16.99 1.11 -11.12
C ALA A 347 -15.59 1.35 -10.53
N GLY A 348 -14.82 0.28 -10.23
CA GLY A 348 -13.56 0.38 -9.53
C GLY A 348 -12.52 -0.66 -9.95
N MET A 349 -11.78 -1.16 -8.96
CA MET A 349 -10.73 -2.17 -9.09
C MET A 349 -11.10 -3.44 -8.33
N THR A 350 -10.79 -4.57 -8.95
CA THR A 350 -10.87 -5.91 -8.35
C THR A 350 -9.47 -6.42 -8.04
N PHE A 351 -9.21 -6.78 -6.77
CA PHE A 351 -8.00 -7.53 -6.43
C PHE A 351 -8.28 -9.02 -6.58
N THR A 352 -7.54 -9.67 -7.46
CA THR A 352 -7.72 -11.10 -7.75
C THR A 352 -6.92 -12.01 -6.81
N ASP A 353 -6.02 -11.44 -6.01
CA ASP A 353 -5.16 -12.15 -5.06
C ASP A 353 -5.21 -11.51 -3.67
N ALA A 354 -6.43 -11.40 -3.11
CA ALA A 354 -6.69 -10.83 -1.80
C ALA A 354 -7.01 -11.92 -0.77
N HIS A 355 -6.42 -11.81 0.41
CA HIS A 355 -6.50 -12.83 1.46
C HIS A 355 -6.89 -12.24 2.82
N SER A 356 -7.61 -13.01 3.60
CA SER A 356 -7.67 -12.81 5.05
C SER A 356 -6.45 -13.45 5.73
N GLY A 357 -6.03 -12.90 6.87
CA GLY A 357 -4.90 -13.45 7.65
C GLY A 357 -5.27 -14.75 8.40
N SER A 358 -6.52 -15.10 8.39
CA SER A 358 -7.03 -16.36 8.96
C SER A 358 -8.28 -16.83 8.22
N ALA A 359 -8.54 -18.12 8.27
CA ALA A 359 -9.73 -18.73 7.67
C ALA A 359 -10.98 -18.66 8.57
N VAL A 360 -10.99 -17.79 9.61
CA VAL A 360 -12.12 -17.58 10.52
C VAL A 360 -12.19 -16.14 11.05
N CYS A 361 -13.39 -15.74 11.46
CA CYS A 361 -13.81 -14.36 11.71
C CYS A 361 -12.99 -13.59 12.76
N THR A 362 -12.92 -14.01 14.03
CA THR A 362 -12.22 -13.26 15.10
C THR A 362 -10.77 -12.90 14.71
N PRO A 363 -9.91 -13.86 14.28
CA PRO A 363 -8.55 -13.55 13.90
C PRO A 363 -8.45 -12.58 12.73
N THR A 364 -9.33 -12.68 11.75
CA THR A 364 -9.36 -11.77 10.61
C THR A 364 -9.74 -10.35 11.03
N ARG A 365 -10.80 -10.19 11.85
CA ARG A 365 -11.27 -8.88 12.32
C ARG A 365 -10.24 -8.20 13.21
N TYR A 366 -9.54 -8.95 14.07
CA TYR A 366 -8.38 -8.46 14.82
C TYR A 366 -7.29 -7.94 13.88
N GLY A 367 -6.91 -8.75 12.88
CA GLY A 367 -5.88 -8.40 11.91
C GLY A 367 -6.21 -7.16 11.09
N LEU A 368 -7.46 -7.02 10.63
CA LEU A 368 -7.95 -5.87 9.90
C LEU A 368 -7.81 -4.58 10.71
N LEU A 369 -8.25 -4.60 11.98
CA LEU A 369 -8.28 -3.40 12.81
C LEU A 369 -6.91 -3.00 13.36
N THR A 370 -6.00 -3.96 13.59
CA THR A 370 -4.70 -3.69 14.22
C THR A 370 -3.51 -3.74 13.26
N GLY A 371 -3.68 -4.30 12.06
CA GLY A 371 -2.57 -4.58 11.13
C GLY A 371 -1.63 -5.68 11.63
N ARG A 372 -2.07 -6.51 12.59
CA ARG A 372 -1.26 -7.54 13.26
C ARG A 372 -2.01 -8.87 13.27
N HIS A 373 -1.32 -9.96 12.97
CA HIS A 373 -1.96 -11.28 13.02
C HIS A 373 -2.40 -11.66 14.44
N CYS A 374 -3.62 -12.18 14.55
CA CYS A 374 -4.24 -12.53 15.83
C CYS A 374 -3.49 -13.65 16.60
N TRP A 375 -2.88 -14.60 15.90
CA TRP A 375 -2.09 -15.68 16.53
C TRP A 375 -0.84 -15.16 17.29
N ARG A 376 -0.46 -13.89 17.14
CA ARG A 376 0.54 -13.24 17.99
C ARG A 376 0.04 -12.93 19.38
N THR A 377 -1.30 -12.98 19.58
CA THR A 377 -1.96 -12.81 20.89
C THR A 377 -2.09 -14.16 21.63
N LYS A 378 -2.81 -14.14 22.72
CA LYS A 378 -3.16 -15.37 23.47
C LYS A 378 -4.11 -16.29 22.70
N LEU A 379 -4.82 -15.79 21.68
CA LEU A 379 -5.74 -16.58 20.85
C LEU A 379 -5.00 -17.31 19.72
N GLN A 380 -4.53 -18.53 20.01
CA GLN A 380 -3.74 -19.36 19.10
C GLN A 380 -4.57 -20.17 18.10
N HIS A 381 -5.87 -20.34 18.34
CA HIS A 381 -6.81 -21.09 17.51
C HIS A 381 -8.27 -20.74 17.87
N GLY A 382 -9.19 -21.04 16.97
CA GLY A 382 -10.62 -20.81 17.19
C GLY A 382 -11.00 -19.33 17.09
N VAL A 383 -12.13 -19.02 17.73
CA VAL A 383 -12.74 -17.68 17.79
C VAL A 383 -13.18 -17.40 19.24
N VAL A 384 -13.31 -16.12 19.58
CA VAL A 384 -13.82 -15.72 20.91
C VAL A 384 -15.33 -15.91 20.99
N GLN A 385 -15.84 -16.03 22.22
CA GLN A 385 -17.23 -16.43 22.45
C GLN A 385 -18.13 -15.37 23.13
N GLY A 386 -17.55 -14.18 23.42
CA GLY A 386 -18.24 -13.13 24.18
C GLY A 386 -18.14 -13.31 25.70
N PHE A 387 -18.64 -12.33 26.45
CA PHE A 387 -18.67 -12.33 27.93
C PHE A 387 -17.25 -12.43 28.55
N ALA A 388 -16.25 -11.88 27.89
CA ALA A 388 -14.86 -11.87 28.34
C ALA A 388 -14.19 -10.57 27.91
N PRO A 389 -13.07 -10.14 28.53
CA PRO A 389 -12.35 -8.95 28.14
C PRO A 389 -12.02 -8.91 26.64
N CYS A 390 -11.98 -7.70 26.07
CA CYS A 390 -11.63 -7.51 24.68
C CYS A 390 -10.27 -8.16 24.35
N LEU A 391 -10.18 -8.72 23.15
CA LEU A 391 -8.95 -9.34 22.64
C LEU A 391 -7.89 -8.29 22.29
N ILE A 392 -8.30 -7.08 21.93
CA ILE A 392 -7.39 -5.96 21.65
C ILE A 392 -6.96 -5.37 23.00
N ALA A 393 -5.65 -5.28 23.22
CA ALA A 393 -5.10 -4.64 24.40
C ALA A 393 -5.37 -3.12 24.38
N ASP A 394 -5.54 -2.52 25.58
CA ASP A 394 -5.93 -1.11 25.73
C ASP A 394 -4.92 -0.13 25.09
N ASP A 395 -3.63 -0.48 25.09
CA ASP A 395 -2.54 0.30 24.51
C ASP A 395 -2.31 0.06 23.01
N ARG A 396 -3.06 -0.89 22.42
CA ARG A 396 -2.89 -1.24 20.99
C ARG A 396 -3.72 -0.34 20.09
N PRO A 397 -3.07 0.46 19.22
CA PRO A 397 -3.80 1.27 18.26
C PRO A 397 -4.60 0.41 17.28
N THR A 398 -5.80 0.89 16.97
CA THR A 398 -6.63 0.36 15.89
C THR A 398 -6.69 1.35 14.72
N VAL A 399 -7.15 0.90 13.56
CA VAL A 399 -7.50 1.79 12.44
C VAL A 399 -8.44 2.91 12.89
N ALA A 400 -9.44 2.59 13.73
CA ALA A 400 -10.39 3.57 14.21
C ALA A 400 -9.73 4.62 15.12
N SER A 401 -8.92 4.19 16.12
CA SER A 401 -8.22 5.12 17.01
C SER A 401 -7.22 6.01 16.25
N PHE A 402 -6.51 5.43 15.25
CA PHE A 402 -5.61 6.19 14.39
C PHE A 402 -6.37 7.26 13.59
N LEU A 403 -7.45 6.90 12.90
CA LEU A 403 -8.25 7.83 12.11
C LEU A 403 -8.92 8.90 12.97
N LYS A 404 -9.45 8.53 14.15
CA LYS A 404 -9.99 9.47 15.13
C LYS A 404 -8.95 10.51 15.54
N ALA A 405 -7.72 10.09 15.84
CA ALA A 405 -6.60 10.99 16.16
C ALA A 405 -6.24 11.93 14.97
N LYS A 406 -6.60 11.56 13.73
CA LYS A 406 -6.45 12.39 12.54
C LYS A 406 -7.72 13.21 12.22
N GLY A 407 -8.69 13.26 13.14
CA GLY A 407 -9.89 14.09 13.04
C GLY A 407 -10.99 13.50 12.14
N TYR A 408 -10.99 12.20 11.90
CA TYR A 408 -12.13 11.48 11.34
C TYR A 408 -13.20 11.25 12.41
N LYS A 409 -14.46 11.21 11.99
CA LYS A 409 -15.52 10.56 12.76
C LYS A 409 -15.53 9.08 12.44
N THR A 410 -15.64 8.22 13.46
CA THR A 410 -15.48 6.79 13.32
C THR A 410 -16.72 6.04 13.79
N ALA A 411 -17.25 5.13 12.98
CA ALA A 411 -18.42 4.33 13.32
C ALA A 411 -18.23 2.87 12.95
N LEU A 412 -18.78 1.99 13.79
CA LEU A 412 -18.96 0.57 13.53
C LEU A 412 -20.43 0.24 13.58
N ILE A 413 -20.96 -0.32 12.47
CA ILE A 413 -22.36 -0.75 12.39
C ILE A 413 -22.38 -2.21 11.99
N GLY A 414 -22.59 -3.12 12.96
CA GLY A 414 -22.62 -4.55 12.75
C GLY A 414 -21.84 -5.39 13.77
N LYS A 415 -21.25 -6.49 13.31
CA LYS A 415 -20.60 -7.51 14.14
C LYS A 415 -19.22 -7.09 14.65
N TRP A 416 -19.01 -7.07 15.97
CA TRP A 416 -17.70 -6.83 16.60
C TRP A 416 -16.79 -8.06 16.62
N HIS A 417 -17.21 -9.10 17.32
CA HIS A 417 -16.57 -10.42 17.46
C HIS A 417 -15.10 -10.41 17.97
N LEU A 418 -14.75 -9.45 18.82
CA LEU A 418 -13.43 -9.36 19.47
C LEU A 418 -13.52 -9.37 21.00
N ASN A 419 -14.64 -9.86 21.55
CA ASN A 419 -15.07 -9.80 22.93
C ASN A 419 -15.38 -8.39 23.45
N TYR A 420 -16.16 -8.34 24.45
CA TYR A 420 -16.35 -7.34 25.48
C TYR A 420 -17.08 -7.94 26.64
N GLN A 421 -16.91 -7.38 27.85
CA GLN A 421 -17.58 -7.80 29.03
C GLN A 421 -18.89 -7.03 29.19
N TYR A 422 -19.97 -7.76 29.51
CA TYR A 422 -21.23 -7.16 29.89
C TYR A 422 -21.28 -6.99 31.40
N GLN A 423 -21.77 -5.87 31.88
CA GLN A 423 -22.09 -5.59 33.29
C GLN A 423 -23.58 -5.65 33.48
N ASP A 424 -24.00 -6.33 34.56
CA ASP A 424 -25.38 -6.41 34.97
C ASP A 424 -25.91 -5.02 35.34
N PRO A 425 -27.06 -4.59 34.81
CA PRO A 425 -27.55 -3.22 35.02
C PRO A 425 -28.01 -2.92 36.46
N GLU A 426 -28.29 -3.97 37.23
CA GLU A 426 -28.78 -3.83 38.64
C GLU A 426 -27.61 -3.91 39.62
N THR A 427 -26.68 -4.83 39.41
CA THR A 427 -25.61 -5.13 40.38
C THR A 427 -24.23 -4.57 39.97
N GLY A 428 -24.02 -4.20 38.71
CA GLY A 428 -22.71 -3.83 38.16
C GLY A 428 -21.72 -4.98 38.02
N ALA A 429 -22.14 -6.22 38.35
CA ALA A 429 -21.28 -7.39 38.27
C ALA A 429 -21.08 -7.83 36.79
N PHE A 430 -19.88 -8.34 36.47
CA PHE A 430 -19.67 -8.91 35.15
C PHE A 430 -20.49 -10.19 34.91
N LEU A 431 -21.24 -10.19 33.82
CA LEU A 431 -22.00 -11.35 33.37
C LEU A 431 -21.04 -12.41 32.76
N ASN A 432 -21.47 -13.66 32.80
CA ASN A 432 -20.73 -14.76 32.17
C ASN A 432 -21.68 -15.65 31.33
N ARG A 433 -21.13 -16.26 30.28
CA ARG A 433 -21.90 -17.08 29.32
C ARG A 433 -22.57 -18.31 29.94
N LYS A 434 -22.09 -18.82 31.10
CA LYS A 434 -22.67 -19.98 31.76
C LYS A 434 -24.04 -19.66 32.37
N ASN A 435 -24.21 -18.46 32.89
CA ASN A 435 -25.42 -18.01 33.58
C ASN A 435 -26.36 -17.22 32.66
N HIS A 436 -25.82 -16.68 31.54
CA HIS A 436 -26.57 -15.80 30.63
C HIS A 436 -26.35 -16.25 29.20
N SER A 437 -27.38 -16.76 28.55
CA SER A 437 -27.38 -17.08 27.12
C SER A 437 -27.40 -15.80 26.27
N LEU A 438 -28.09 -14.75 26.75
CA LEU A 438 -28.27 -13.45 26.17
C LEU A 438 -28.08 -12.38 27.25
N PRO A 439 -27.34 -11.27 27.03
CA PRO A 439 -27.21 -10.18 27.98
C PRO A 439 -28.54 -9.43 28.11
N PRO A 440 -28.96 -9.02 29.34
CA PRO A 440 -30.21 -8.28 29.52
C PRO A 440 -30.16 -6.87 28.90
N VAL A 441 -31.32 -6.32 28.55
CA VAL A 441 -31.47 -4.92 28.16
C VAL A 441 -31.01 -4.03 29.33
N GLY A 442 -30.22 -2.99 29.00
CA GLY A 442 -29.55 -2.12 29.96
C GLY A 442 -28.17 -2.59 30.40
N ALA A 443 -27.74 -3.82 30.03
CA ALA A 443 -26.39 -4.27 30.32
C ALA A 443 -25.35 -3.34 29.62
N GLU A 444 -24.33 -2.92 30.39
CA GLU A 444 -23.26 -2.03 29.89
C GLU A 444 -22.05 -2.82 29.39
N ILE A 445 -21.37 -2.32 28.36
CA ILE A 445 -20.09 -2.82 27.90
C ILE A 445 -19.03 -1.72 28.05
N SER A 446 -17.93 -2.00 28.76
CA SER A 446 -16.87 -1.02 29.05
C SER A 446 -15.69 -1.07 28.10
N ASP A 447 -15.40 -2.21 27.50
CA ASP A 447 -14.22 -2.53 26.69
C ASP A 447 -14.56 -2.90 25.23
N GLY A 448 -15.67 -2.37 24.73
CA GLY A 448 -16.17 -2.59 23.37
C GLY A 448 -15.55 -1.65 22.32
N PRO A 449 -16.22 -1.49 21.16
CA PRO A 449 -15.72 -0.69 20.03
C PRO A 449 -15.35 0.76 20.39
N LEU A 450 -16.10 1.43 21.31
CA LEU A 450 -15.82 2.80 21.70
C LEU A 450 -14.49 2.93 22.43
N ALA A 451 -14.12 1.95 23.26
CA ALA A 451 -12.84 1.90 23.95
C ALA A 451 -11.65 1.75 22.96
N HIS A 452 -11.92 1.20 21.78
CA HIS A 452 -10.93 0.96 20.73
C HIS A 452 -11.01 1.94 19.55
N GLY A 453 -11.58 3.14 19.80
CA GLY A 453 -11.43 4.30 18.91
C GLY A 453 -12.64 4.60 18.02
N PHE A 454 -13.74 3.88 18.10
CA PHE A 454 -14.98 4.25 17.45
C PHE A 454 -15.71 5.36 18.24
N ASP A 455 -16.34 6.29 17.54
CA ASP A 455 -17.20 7.32 18.12
C ASP A 455 -18.65 6.87 18.25
N PHE A 456 -19.04 5.87 17.46
CA PHE A 456 -20.39 5.31 17.41
C PHE A 456 -20.32 3.80 17.15
N PHE A 457 -21.12 3.06 17.86
CA PHE A 457 -21.35 1.62 17.67
C PHE A 457 -22.83 1.30 17.64
N HIS A 458 -23.30 0.56 16.66
CA HIS A 458 -24.61 -0.07 16.63
C HIS A 458 -24.48 -1.47 16.07
N GLY A 459 -24.80 -2.49 16.85
CA GLY A 459 -24.63 -3.87 16.39
C GLY A 459 -24.64 -4.90 17.51
N PHE A 460 -23.80 -5.93 17.37
CA PHE A 460 -23.79 -7.09 18.23
C PHE A 460 -22.38 -7.68 18.33
N HIS A 461 -22.18 -8.57 19.32
CA HIS A 461 -20.88 -9.25 19.47
C HIS A 461 -20.69 -10.38 18.44
N HIS A 462 -21.55 -11.40 18.48
CA HIS A 462 -21.44 -12.63 17.71
C HIS A 462 -22.82 -13.11 17.28
N SER A 463 -22.90 -13.87 16.19
CA SER A 463 -24.18 -14.40 15.69
C SER A 463 -24.99 -15.26 16.67
N ARG A 464 -24.39 -15.71 17.78
CA ARG A 464 -25.14 -16.43 18.88
C ARG A 464 -25.89 -15.51 19.84
N ASP A 465 -25.52 -14.26 19.90
CA ASP A 465 -26.09 -13.20 20.72
C ASP A 465 -26.40 -11.94 19.89
N MET A 466 -26.61 -12.11 18.56
CA MET A 466 -26.98 -11.01 17.72
C MET A 466 -28.38 -10.48 17.96
N ASP A 467 -29.22 -11.25 18.66
CA ASP A 467 -30.53 -10.81 19.10
C ASP A 467 -30.45 -9.72 20.19
N ALA A 468 -29.29 -9.54 20.84
CA ALA A 468 -29.04 -8.44 21.77
C ALA A 468 -28.42 -7.28 21.00
N ILE A 469 -29.18 -6.23 20.75
CA ILE A 469 -28.74 -5.03 20.04
C ILE A 469 -28.02 -4.11 21.02
N VAL A 470 -26.79 -3.79 20.69
CA VAL A 470 -25.96 -2.83 21.43
C VAL A 470 -25.89 -1.53 20.67
N GLU A 471 -26.15 -0.41 21.36
CA GLU A 471 -25.83 0.92 20.85
C GLU A 471 -24.85 1.59 21.81
N ASP A 472 -23.73 2.08 21.25
CA ASP A 472 -22.58 2.61 21.97
C ASP A 472 -22.07 1.68 23.05
N THR A 473 -22.50 1.82 24.29
CA THR A 473 -22.06 1.05 25.45
C THR A 473 -23.17 0.23 26.11
N HIS A 474 -24.39 0.22 25.58
CA HIS A 474 -25.51 -0.44 26.24
C HIS A 474 -26.28 -1.39 25.33
N VAL A 475 -26.74 -2.49 25.85
CA VAL A 475 -27.80 -3.31 25.25
C VAL A 475 -29.11 -2.54 25.31
N ILE A 476 -29.61 -2.11 24.13
CA ILE A 476 -30.79 -1.23 24.05
C ILE A 476 -32.11 -1.99 23.91
N GLU A 477 -32.06 -3.15 23.25
CA GLU A 477 -33.21 -3.99 22.98
C GLU A 477 -32.81 -5.41 22.59
N HIS A 478 -33.78 -6.32 22.56
CA HIS A 478 -33.67 -7.62 21.92
C HIS A 478 -34.56 -7.65 20.69
N ASP A 479 -34.06 -8.25 19.58
CA ASP A 479 -34.80 -8.37 18.33
C ASP A 479 -34.42 -9.68 17.63
N ASP A 480 -35.26 -10.14 16.70
CA ASP A 480 -35.05 -11.40 15.99
C ASP A 480 -33.88 -11.30 14.97
N ALA A 481 -33.14 -12.38 14.81
CA ALA A 481 -32.00 -12.46 13.89
C ALA A 481 -32.33 -12.09 12.43
N ILE A 482 -33.59 -12.34 12.00
CA ILE A 482 -34.05 -12.03 10.64
C ILE A 482 -34.09 -10.51 10.35
N THR A 483 -34.28 -9.70 11.40
CA THR A 483 -34.33 -8.23 11.28
C THR A 483 -32.93 -7.60 11.20
N MET A 484 -31.88 -8.35 11.58
CA MET A 484 -30.54 -7.79 11.74
C MET A 484 -29.97 -7.18 10.45
N LEU A 485 -30.03 -7.91 9.35
CA LEU A 485 -29.44 -7.41 8.09
C LEU A 485 -30.13 -6.13 7.57
N PRO A 486 -31.48 -6.03 7.52
CA PRO A 486 -32.17 -4.77 7.22
C PRO A 486 -31.84 -3.66 8.22
N ARG A 487 -31.74 -3.96 9.53
CA ARG A 487 -31.37 -2.99 10.56
C ARG A 487 -30.00 -2.36 10.32
N LEU A 488 -29.01 -3.19 9.98
CA LEU A 488 -27.66 -2.71 9.67
C LEU A 488 -27.61 -1.80 8.43
N ALA A 489 -28.44 -2.12 7.42
CA ALA A 489 -28.62 -1.26 6.26
C ALA A 489 -29.19 0.11 6.65
N ASP A 490 -30.31 0.13 7.37
CA ASP A 490 -30.97 1.35 7.83
C ASP A 490 -30.06 2.25 8.68
N GLN A 491 -29.35 1.65 9.64
CA GLN A 491 -28.43 2.40 10.51
C GLN A 491 -27.23 2.96 9.72
N SER A 492 -26.71 2.22 8.76
CA SER A 492 -25.63 2.68 7.88
C SER A 492 -26.07 3.87 7.02
N ILE A 493 -27.27 3.78 6.45
CA ILE A 493 -27.87 4.87 5.64
C ILE A 493 -28.06 6.12 6.51
N ARG A 494 -28.70 5.98 7.71
CA ARG A 494 -28.91 7.08 8.65
C ARG A 494 -27.58 7.73 9.07
N TYR A 495 -26.53 6.93 9.28
CA TYR A 495 -25.21 7.47 9.62
C TYR A 495 -24.65 8.32 8.46
N ILE A 496 -24.72 7.82 7.22
CA ILE A 496 -24.27 8.53 6.01
C ILE A 496 -25.04 9.84 5.83
N GLU A 497 -26.38 9.83 5.97
CA GLU A 497 -27.24 11.01 5.91
C GLU A 497 -26.90 12.06 6.99
N LYS A 498 -26.62 11.59 8.22
CA LYS A 498 -26.15 12.45 9.32
C LYS A 498 -24.78 13.05 9.03
N ALA A 499 -23.87 12.26 8.47
CA ALA A 499 -22.53 12.70 8.08
C ALA A 499 -22.57 13.77 6.98
N ALA A 500 -23.54 13.73 6.07
CA ALA A 500 -23.71 14.72 4.99
C ALA A 500 -23.96 16.14 5.51
N LYS A 501 -24.51 16.29 6.71
CA LYS A 501 -24.72 17.57 7.38
C LYS A 501 -23.44 18.17 7.96
N ASN A 502 -22.40 17.35 8.15
CA ASN A 502 -21.13 17.71 8.77
C ASN A 502 -20.00 17.44 7.76
N LYS A 503 -19.23 18.43 7.38
CA LYS A 503 -18.12 18.29 6.40
C LYS A 503 -16.87 17.59 6.98
N THR A 504 -16.99 16.84 8.07
CA THR A 504 -15.89 16.09 8.69
C THR A 504 -15.72 14.75 7.99
N PRO A 505 -14.50 14.36 7.60
CA PRO A 505 -14.28 13.04 7.00
C PRO A 505 -14.64 11.94 8.01
N PHE A 506 -15.15 10.82 7.50
CA PHE A 506 -15.56 9.71 8.35
C PHE A 506 -14.97 8.37 7.89
N PHE A 507 -14.83 7.47 8.86
CA PHE A 507 -14.59 6.05 8.66
C PHE A 507 -15.80 5.29 9.15
N LEU A 508 -16.47 4.60 8.23
CA LEU A 508 -17.63 3.75 8.50
C LEU A 508 -17.26 2.29 8.20
N TYR A 509 -17.13 1.48 9.26
CA TYR A 509 -16.94 0.04 9.17
C TYR A 509 -18.27 -0.65 9.33
N ILE A 510 -18.68 -1.43 8.32
CA ILE A 510 -19.96 -2.12 8.25
C ILE A 510 -19.70 -3.63 8.16
N PRO A 511 -19.39 -4.31 9.27
CA PRO A 511 -19.29 -5.76 9.32
C PRO A 511 -20.69 -6.37 9.41
N LEU A 512 -21.20 -6.80 8.25
CA LEU A 512 -22.54 -7.40 8.14
C LEU A 512 -22.65 -8.72 8.92
N SER A 513 -23.89 -9.14 9.22
CA SER A 513 -24.20 -10.44 9.81
C SER A 513 -24.26 -11.58 8.80
N SER A 514 -24.37 -11.26 7.51
CA SER A 514 -24.69 -12.19 6.43
C SER A 514 -23.48 -12.51 5.53
N PRO A 515 -23.52 -13.69 4.86
CA PRO A 515 -24.50 -14.77 4.95
C PRO A 515 -24.20 -15.84 6.03
N HIS A 516 -23.60 -15.44 7.19
CA HIS A 516 -23.33 -16.33 8.32
C HIS A 516 -24.62 -16.90 8.95
N THR A 517 -24.49 -18.02 9.68
CA THR A 517 -25.61 -18.59 10.46
C THR A 517 -26.02 -17.71 11.65
N PRO A 518 -27.34 -17.63 11.96
CA PRO A 518 -28.44 -18.30 11.28
C PRO A 518 -28.67 -17.75 9.86
N ILE A 519 -28.90 -18.66 8.90
CA ILE A 519 -29.19 -18.28 7.51
C ILE A 519 -30.68 -17.95 7.47
N VAL A 520 -31.02 -16.68 7.54
CA VAL A 520 -32.38 -16.16 7.68
C VAL A 520 -32.67 -15.02 6.73
N PRO A 521 -32.76 -15.31 5.42
CA PRO A 521 -33.21 -14.31 4.48
C PRO A 521 -34.63 -13.83 4.86
N SER A 522 -34.94 -12.56 4.68
CA SER A 522 -36.30 -12.05 4.94
C SER A 522 -37.32 -12.65 3.96
N GLU A 523 -38.61 -12.64 4.32
CA GLU A 523 -39.68 -13.28 3.53
C GLU A 523 -39.70 -12.86 2.07
N GLU A 524 -39.38 -11.60 1.80
CA GLU A 524 -39.32 -11.08 0.42
C GLU A 524 -38.19 -11.71 -0.41
N TRP A 525 -37.16 -12.27 0.22
CA TRP A 525 -36.02 -12.88 -0.48
C TRP A 525 -36.13 -14.40 -0.60
N LEU A 526 -36.98 -15.06 0.19
CA LEU A 526 -37.14 -16.50 0.16
C LEU A 526 -37.54 -17.00 -1.24
N GLY A 527 -36.80 -17.97 -1.75
CA GLY A 527 -37.02 -18.60 -3.06
C GLY A 527 -36.55 -17.78 -4.28
N LYS A 528 -36.07 -16.55 -4.10
CA LYS A 528 -35.66 -15.69 -5.24
C LYS A 528 -34.47 -16.21 -6.03
N SER A 529 -33.53 -16.90 -5.40
CA SER A 529 -32.40 -17.52 -6.08
C SER A 529 -32.80 -18.76 -6.89
N GLY A 530 -33.84 -19.47 -6.46
CA GLY A 530 -34.19 -20.80 -6.96
C GLY A 530 -33.16 -21.88 -6.61
N ILE A 531 -32.22 -21.58 -5.69
CA ILE A 531 -31.10 -22.45 -5.33
C ILE A 531 -31.21 -22.93 -3.89
N SER A 532 -31.18 -22.01 -2.90
CA SER A 532 -31.27 -22.32 -1.47
C SER A 532 -31.45 -21.04 -0.67
N ASP A 533 -31.87 -21.17 0.61
CA ASP A 533 -31.95 -20.03 1.55
C ASP A 533 -30.63 -19.30 1.70
N TYR A 534 -29.49 -20.01 1.64
CA TYR A 534 -28.18 -19.38 1.62
C TYR A 534 -27.97 -18.46 0.41
N ALA A 535 -28.36 -18.94 -0.78
CA ALA A 535 -28.26 -18.14 -1.99
C ALA A 535 -29.19 -16.93 -1.98
N ASP A 536 -30.42 -17.09 -1.41
CA ASP A 536 -31.36 -15.98 -1.19
C ASP A 536 -30.76 -14.94 -0.23
N PHE A 537 -30.08 -15.40 0.84
CA PHE A 537 -29.43 -14.52 1.81
C PHE A 537 -28.22 -13.78 1.24
N VAL A 538 -27.46 -14.40 0.31
CA VAL A 538 -26.42 -13.72 -0.46
C VAL A 538 -27.03 -12.64 -1.37
N MET A 539 -28.17 -12.92 -2.03
CA MET A 539 -28.85 -11.92 -2.87
C MET A 539 -29.37 -10.74 -2.05
N GLN A 540 -29.93 -11.00 -0.85
CA GLN A 540 -30.32 -9.93 0.08
C GLN A 540 -29.10 -9.13 0.57
N THR A 541 -27.97 -9.79 0.80
CA THR A 541 -26.70 -9.11 1.15
C THR A 541 -26.23 -8.18 0.03
N ASP A 542 -26.30 -8.62 -1.22
CA ASP A 542 -25.98 -7.79 -2.38
C ASP A 542 -26.87 -6.53 -2.46
N ASP A 543 -28.18 -6.69 -2.20
CA ASP A 543 -29.11 -5.56 -2.19
C ASP A 543 -28.77 -4.54 -1.09
N VAL A 544 -28.45 -5.00 0.13
CA VAL A 544 -28.00 -4.14 1.22
C VAL A 544 -26.71 -3.39 0.87
N VAL A 545 -25.77 -4.05 0.22
CA VAL A 545 -24.55 -3.40 -0.30
C VAL A 545 -24.94 -2.30 -1.30
N GLY A 546 -25.88 -2.58 -2.20
CA GLY A 546 -26.41 -1.60 -3.14
C GLY A 546 -27.02 -0.38 -2.48
N GLN A 547 -27.84 -0.57 -1.46
CA GLN A 547 -28.49 0.50 -0.69
C GLN A 547 -27.43 1.40 -0.01
N ILE A 548 -26.40 0.83 0.61
CA ILE A 548 -25.33 1.57 1.27
C ILE A 548 -24.54 2.41 0.23
N ILE A 549 -24.18 1.82 -0.90
CA ILE A 549 -23.49 2.52 -1.99
C ILE A 549 -24.34 3.67 -2.51
N GLN A 550 -25.63 3.42 -2.73
CA GLN A 550 -26.58 4.46 -3.17
C GLN A 550 -26.66 5.61 -2.16
N ALA A 551 -26.68 5.31 -0.86
CA ALA A 551 -26.68 6.35 0.17
C ALA A 551 -25.43 7.23 0.11
N VAL A 552 -24.24 6.66 -0.12
CA VAL A 552 -23.00 7.42 -0.35
C VAL A 552 -23.15 8.35 -1.56
N ASP A 553 -23.68 7.84 -2.66
CA ASP A 553 -23.77 8.57 -3.92
C ASP A 553 -24.82 9.69 -3.85
N THR A 554 -26.01 9.41 -3.32
CA THR A 554 -27.12 10.38 -3.25
C THR A 554 -26.88 11.50 -2.22
N ASN A 555 -26.03 11.25 -1.21
CA ASN A 555 -25.65 12.27 -0.24
C ASN A 555 -24.41 13.09 -0.66
N GLY A 556 -23.95 12.98 -1.91
CA GLY A 556 -22.90 13.81 -2.49
C GLY A 556 -21.47 13.40 -2.08
N PHE A 557 -21.26 12.19 -1.60
CA PHE A 557 -19.96 11.70 -1.17
C PHE A 557 -19.22 10.87 -2.24
N ALA A 558 -19.82 10.60 -3.40
CA ALA A 558 -19.28 9.70 -4.44
C ALA A 558 -17.83 10.01 -4.85
N GLU A 559 -17.47 11.28 -4.99
CA GLU A 559 -16.14 11.70 -5.46
C GLU A 559 -15.08 11.68 -4.36
N ASN A 560 -15.49 11.80 -3.09
CA ASN A 560 -14.56 11.88 -1.95
C ASN A 560 -14.72 10.71 -0.98
N THR A 561 -15.04 9.51 -1.48
CA THR A 561 -15.19 8.32 -0.66
C THR A 561 -14.49 7.12 -1.29
N ILE A 562 -13.69 6.42 -0.48
CA ILE A 562 -13.18 5.10 -0.79
C ILE A 562 -14.18 4.08 -0.26
N ILE A 563 -14.80 3.30 -1.15
CA ILE A 563 -15.66 2.17 -0.78
C ILE A 563 -14.87 0.89 -1.00
N ILE A 564 -14.77 0.08 0.05
CA ILE A 564 -14.13 -1.24 0.02
C ILE A 564 -15.19 -2.27 0.37
N PHE A 565 -15.30 -3.32 -0.44
CA PHE A 565 -16.12 -4.50 -0.18
C PHE A 565 -15.24 -5.73 -0.05
N THR A 566 -15.47 -6.54 1.00
CA THR A 566 -14.72 -7.77 1.26
C THR A 566 -15.51 -8.77 2.09
N SER A 567 -14.90 -9.91 2.44
CA SER A 567 -15.40 -10.91 3.41
C SER A 567 -14.31 -11.21 4.44
N ASP A 568 -14.71 -11.69 5.63
CA ASP A 568 -13.74 -12.03 6.68
C ASP A 568 -13.09 -13.40 6.49
N ASN A 569 -13.71 -14.32 5.80
CA ASN A 569 -13.19 -15.64 5.40
C ASN A 569 -14.07 -16.25 4.30
N GLY A 570 -13.73 -17.45 3.85
CA GLY A 570 -14.51 -18.18 2.86
C GLY A 570 -15.86 -18.70 3.40
N CYS A 571 -16.68 -19.23 2.49
CA CYS A 571 -18.01 -19.76 2.78
C CYS A 571 -17.99 -20.87 3.86
N SER A 572 -18.96 -20.83 4.75
CA SER A 572 -19.13 -21.85 5.79
C SER A 572 -19.79 -23.12 5.27
N LYS A 573 -19.39 -24.27 5.82
CA LYS A 573 -20.11 -25.56 5.58
C LYS A 573 -21.60 -25.52 5.95
N ALA A 574 -22.01 -24.57 6.78
CA ALA A 574 -23.43 -24.38 7.14
C ALA A 574 -24.30 -23.96 5.94
N ALA A 575 -23.70 -23.43 4.88
CA ALA A 575 -24.36 -23.14 3.61
C ALA A 575 -24.77 -24.39 2.81
N ASN A 576 -24.47 -25.61 3.30
CA ASN A 576 -24.65 -26.87 2.58
C ASN A 576 -23.91 -26.91 1.22
N ILE A 577 -22.57 -26.70 1.28
CA ILE A 577 -21.68 -26.51 0.11
C ILE A 577 -21.85 -27.62 -0.92
N ASP A 578 -22.05 -28.89 -0.48
CA ASP A 578 -22.20 -30.03 -1.39
C ASP A 578 -23.50 -29.93 -2.21
N GLU A 579 -24.59 -29.47 -1.61
CA GLU A 579 -25.85 -29.23 -2.32
C GLU A 579 -25.71 -28.07 -3.33
N LEU A 580 -25.08 -26.97 -2.92
CA LEU A 580 -24.81 -25.84 -3.80
C LEU A 580 -24.01 -26.29 -5.03
N LYS A 581 -22.96 -27.12 -4.80
CA LYS A 581 -22.15 -27.68 -5.87
C LYS A 581 -22.94 -28.60 -6.81
N GLN A 582 -23.85 -29.44 -6.28
CA GLN A 582 -24.75 -30.26 -7.10
C GLN A 582 -25.67 -29.41 -7.98
N LYS A 583 -26.05 -28.22 -7.51
CA LYS A 583 -26.83 -27.23 -8.26
C LYS A 583 -25.98 -26.36 -9.18
N GLY A 584 -24.68 -26.68 -9.31
CA GLY A 584 -23.71 -26.00 -10.20
C GLY A 584 -23.16 -24.69 -9.66
N HIS A 585 -23.29 -24.40 -8.36
CA HIS A 585 -22.72 -23.25 -7.72
C HIS A 585 -21.51 -23.61 -6.85
N HIS A 586 -20.35 -23.05 -7.16
CA HIS A 586 -19.09 -23.31 -6.47
C HIS A 586 -18.73 -22.10 -5.60
N VAL A 587 -19.00 -22.18 -4.28
CA VAL A 587 -18.82 -21.09 -3.31
C VAL A 587 -17.40 -20.53 -3.21
N SER A 588 -16.39 -21.32 -3.53
CA SER A 588 -14.98 -20.91 -3.58
C SER A 588 -14.43 -20.73 -5.01
N GLY A 589 -15.31 -20.80 -6.05
CA GLY A 589 -14.88 -20.80 -7.44
C GLY A 589 -14.01 -22.02 -7.74
N ILE A 590 -12.81 -21.79 -8.29
CA ILE A 590 -11.84 -22.85 -8.61
C ILE A 590 -11.02 -23.28 -7.38
N TYR A 591 -11.07 -22.55 -6.29
CA TYR A 591 -10.19 -22.74 -5.15
C TYR A 591 -10.66 -23.89 -4.24
N ARG A 592 -9.68 -24.63 -3.72
CA ARG A 592 -9.92 -25.75 -2.80
C ARG A 592 -10.26 -25.26 -1.39
N GLY A 593 -11.13 -26.00 -0.69
CA GLY A 593 -11.48 -25.75 0.70
C GLY A 593 -12.57 -24.68 0.87
N SER A 594 -12.81 -24.33 2.12
CA SER A 594 -13.83 -23.40 2.56
C SER A 594 -13.44 -22.81 3.92
N LYS A 595 -14.32 -22.05 4.58
CA LYS A 595 -14.10 -21.53 5.95
C LYS A 595 -13.38 -22.54 6.84
N ALA A 596 -12.46 -22.07 7.65
CA ALA A 596 -11.64 -22.83 8.60
C ALA A 596 -10.38 -23.50 8.01
N ASP A 597 -10.28 -23.70 6.69
CA ASP A 597 -9.19 -24.42 6.03
C ASP A 597 -7.97 -23.54 5.71
N LEU A 598 -6.79 -24.17 5.61
CA LEU A 598 -5.58 -23.51 5.09
C LEU A 598 -5.55 -23.38 3.56
N TRP A 599 -6.36 -24.15 2.85
CA TRP A 599 -6.50 -24.05 1.40
C TRP A 599 -7.13 -22.70 1.00
N GLU A 600 -6.90 -22.27 -0.23
CA GLU A 600 -7.29 -20.95 -0.73
C GLU A 600 -8.77 -20.61 -0.44
N GLY A 601 -9.69 -21.56 -0.62
CA GLY A 601 -11.11 -21.33 -0.35
C GLY A 601 -11.45 -20.95 1.09
N GLY A 602 -10.52 -21.12 2.04
CA GLY A 602 -10.71 -20.72 3.44
C GLY A 602 -10.39 -19.24 3.69
N HIS A 603 -9.46 -18.66 2.95
CA HIS A 603 -8.92 -17.34 3.24
C HIS A 603 -8.77 -16.42 2.01
N ARG A 604 -8.99 -16.90 0.79
CA ARG A 604 -9.10 -16.03 -0.37
C ARG A 604 -10.49 -15.39 -0.36
N VAL A 605 -10.52 -14.06 -0.32
CA VAL A 605 -11.76 -13.28 -0.14
C VAL A 605 -11.99 -12.33 -1.31
N PRO A 606 -13.25 -11.97 -1.61
CA PRO A 606 -13.54 -10.85 -2.50
C PRO A 606 -12.88 -9.58 -1.96
N PHE A 607 -12.29 -8.77 -2.84
CA PHE A 607 -11.78 -7.45 -2.46
C PHE A 607 -11.94 -6.48 -3.62
N LEU A 608 -12.91 -5.59 -3.47
CA LEU A 608 -13.32 -4.62 -4.49
C LEU A 608 -13.14 -3.21 -3.93
N VAL A 609 -12.59 -2.30 -4.71
CA VAL A 609 -12.36 -0.92 -4.29
C VAL A 609 -12.91 0.05 -5.31
N ARG A 610 -13.82 0.94 -4.91
CA ARG A 610 -14.23 2.10 -5.68
C ARG A 610 -13.68 3.37 -5.03
N TRP A 611 -12.96 4.16 -5.79
CA TRP A 611 -12.54 5.50 -5.44
C TRP A 611 -12.61 6.38 -6.69
N THR A 612 -13.72 7.07 -6.82
CA THR A 612 -14.04 7.87 -8.02
C THR A 612 -12.92 8.85 -8.36
N ASN A 613 -12.60 9.00 -9.64
CA ASN A 613 -11.50 9.83 -10.17
C ASN A 613 -10.08 9.42 -9.77
N THR A 614 -9.90 8.41 -8.94
CA THR A 614 -8.59 7.91 -8.51
C THR A 614 -8.32 6.51 -9.00
N VAL A 615 -9.24 5.59 -8.74
CA VAL A 615 -9.15 4.19 -9.19
C VAL A 615 -9.75 4.05 -10.58
N LYS A 616 -9.02 3.45 -11.49
CA LYS A 616 -9.49 3.18 -12.85
C LYS A 616 -10.64 2.18 -12.82
N GLN A 617 -11.75 2.53 -13.47
CA GLN A 617 -12.89 1.64 -13.61
C GLN A 617 -12.53 0.36 -14.39
N LYS A 618 -13.19 -0.76 -14.04
CA LYS A 618 -12.96 -2.08 -14.64
C LYS A 618 -11.50 -2.50 -14.66
N SER A 619 -10.74 -2.10 -13.63
CA SER A 619 -9.34 -2.48 -13.49
C SER A 619 -9.19 -3.69 -12.57
N TYR A 620 -8.05 -4.37 -12.72
CA TYR A 620 -7.69 -5.54 -11.94
C TYR A 620 -6.27 -5.39 -11.39
N SER A 621 -6.06 -5.86 -10.17
CA SER A 621 -4.75 -6.03 -9.58
C SER A 621 -4.56 -7.48 -9.18
N ASN A 622 -3.48 -8.09 -9.64
CA ASN A 622 -3.05 -9.44 -9.22
C ASN A 622 -1.98 -9.39 -8.12
N GLN A 623 -1.73 -8.21 -7.56
CA GLN A 623 -0.80 -8.06 -6.46
C GLN A 623 -1.39 -8.70 -5.20
N THR A 624 -0.59 -9.52 -4.52
CA THR A 624 -1.03 -10.26 -3.34
C THR A 624 -1.16 -9.31 -2.15
N ILE A 625 -2.37 -9.22 -1.59
CA ILE A 625 -2.69 -8.40 -0.41
C ILE A 625 -3.34 -9.24 0.70
N CYS A 626 -3.27 -8.73 1.93
CA CYS A 626 -3.94 -9.31 3.09
C CYS A 626 -4.82 -8.24 3.76
N LEU A 627 -5.91 -8.64 4.41
CA LEU A 627 -6.77 -7.69 5.14
C LEU A 627 -6.02 -6.96 6.27
N THR A 628 -4.92 -7.52 6.78
CA THR A 628 -4.01 -6.81 7.70
C THR A 628 -3.43 -5.55 7.08
N ASP A 629 -3.35 -5.47 5.75
CA ASP A 629 -2.73 -4.37 5.00
C ASP A 629 -3.56 -3.08 5.03
N PHE A 630 -4.78 -3.15 5.51
CA PHE A 630 -5.67 -2.00 5.61
C PHE A 630 -5.09 -0.89 6.51
N PHE A 631 -4.45 -1.25 7.64
CA PHE A 631 -3.88 -0.25 8.54
C PHE A 631 -2.76 0.58 7.86
N ALA A 632 -1.76 -0.08 7.28
CA ALA A 632 -0.66 0.61 6.58
C ALA A 632 -1.17 1.42 5.38
N THR A 633 -2.22 0.95 4.70
CA THR A 633 -2.83 1.68 3.57
C THR A 633 -3.43 3.01 4.01
N LEU A 634 -4.08 3.06 5.18
CA LEU A 634 -4.64 4.31 5.70
C LEU A 634 -3.55 5.25 6.24
N THR A 635 -2.46 4.72 6.82
CA THR A 635 -1.32 5.58 7.20
C THR A 635 -0.64 6.20 5.99
N ASP A 636 -0.48 5.44 4.91
CA ASP A 636 0.03 5.95 3.63
C ASP A 636 -0.90 6.99 3.00
N LEU A 637 -2.21 6.71 2.98
CA LEU A 637 -3.23 7.62 2.45
C LEU A 637 -3.14 9.01 3.08
N LEU A 638 -2.88 9.06 4.38
CA LEU A 638 -2.78 10.29 5.15
C LEU A 638 -1.34 10.79 5.31
N LEU A 639 -0.37 10.15 4.68
CA LEU A 639 1.07 10.41 4.85
C LEU A 639 1.47 10.54 6.32
N ASN A 640 1.17 9.52 7.10
CA ASN A 640 1.54 9.46 8.51
C ASN A 640 2.37 8.22 8.82
N ASP A 641 3.26 8.35 9.80
CA ASP A 641 4.02 7.22 10.30
C ASP A 641 3.09 6.22 10.99
N ILE A 642 3.43 4.95 10.90
CA ILE A 642 2.72 3.89 11.62
C ILE A 642 2.94 4.09 13.11
N PRO A 643 1.88 4.13 13.94
CA PRO A 643 2.02 4.24 15.38
C PRO A 643 2.82 3.07 15.99
N PRO A 644 3.52 3.26 17.11
CA PRO A 644 4.08 2.16 17.87
C PRO A 644 2.99 1.11 18.20
N LEU A 645 3.37 -0.16 18.29
CA LEU A 645 2.49 -1.30 18.60
C LEU A 645 1.34 -1.51 17.60
N ALA A 646 1.48 -1.03 16.35
CA ALA A 646 0.49 -1.23 15.30
C ALA A 646 1.14 -1.75 14.01
N ALA A 647 0.35 -2.40 13.17
CA ALA A 647 0.68 -2.72 11.78
C ALA A 647 1.97 -3.55 11.59
N GLU A 648 2.32 -4.42 12.56
CA GLU A 648 3.49 -5.29 12.50
C GLU A 648 3.47 -6.23 11.29
N ASP A 649 2.27 -6.54 10.76
CA ASP A 649 2.07 -7.44 9.63
C ASP A 649 1.36 -6.76 8.44
N SER A 650 1.40 -5.43 8.38
CA SER A 650 0.64 -4.62 7.44
C SER A 650 1.54 -3.96 6.39
N VAL A 651 1.21 -4.12 5.12
CA VAL A 651 1.86 -3.48 3.97
C VAL A 651 0.83 -2.71 3.16
N SER A 652 1.13 -1.46 2.83
CA SER A 652 0.18 -0.63 2.09
C SER A 652 -0.11 -1.15 0.68
N PHE A 653 -1.38 -1.31 0.34
CA PHE A 653 -1.84 -1.55 -1.04
C PHE A 653 -2.23 -0.26 -1.78
N LEU A 654 -2.06 0.90 -1.16
CA LEU A 654 -2.39 2.19 -1.77
C LEU A 654 -1.73 2.38 -3.16
N PRO A 655 -0.46 1.99 -3.40
CA PRO A 655 0.15 2.10 -4.72
C PRO A 655 -0.62 1.37 -5.82
N ALA A 656 -1.21 0.21 -5.52
CA ALA A 656 -2.01 -0.54 -6.50
C ALA A 656 -3.25 0.23 -6.93
N LEU A 657 -3.88 0.99 -6.04
CA LEU A 657 -5.03 1.85 -6.35
C LEU A 657 -4.67 2.96 -7.35
N TYR A 658 -3.39 3.24 -7.51
CA TYR A 658 -2.84 4.20 -8.46
C TYR A 658 -2.22 3.54 -9.71
N ASP A 659 -2.54 2.28 -9.98
CA ASP A 659 -1.98 1.49 -11.09
C ASP A 659 -0.43 1.37 -10.99
N GLN A 660 0.08 1.16 -9.77
CA GLN A 660 1.50 1.01 -9.48
C GLN A 660 1.78 -0.29 -8.70
N SER A 661 3.01 -0.77 -8.80
CA SER A 661 3.42 -1.95 -8.03
C SER A 661 3.51 -1.63 -6.54
N ILE A 662 3.02 -2.53 -5.71
CA ILE A 662 3.25 -2.51 -4.28
C ILE A 662 4.73 -2.83 -4.05
N VAL A 663 5.46 -1.90 -3.43
CA VAL A 663 6.79 -2.19 -2.92
C VAL A 663 6.61 -2.80 -1.54
N THR A 664 6.78 -4.11 -1.44
CA THR A 664 6.60 -4.83 -0.18
C THR A 664 7.95 -5.10 0.50
N GLU A 665 8.01 -4.79 1.77
CA GLU A 665 9.08 -5.19 2.67
C GLU A 665 8.81 -6.56 3.29
N ARG A 666 7.56 -7.01 3.22
CA ARG A 666 7.13 -8.34 3.64
C ARG A 666 7.46 -9.36 2.56
N LYS A 667 8.14 -10.43 2.95
CA LYS A 667 8.54 -11.47 1.99
C LYS A 667 7.39 -12.39 1.60
N GLY A 668 6.44 -12.63 2.53
CA GLY A 668 5.30 -13.50 2.29
C GLY A 668 4.10 -13.13 3.16
N ILE A 669 2.98 -13.81 2.91
CA ILE A 669 1.73 -13.69 3.68
C ILE A 669 1.56 -14.92 4.54
N ILE A 670 1.19 -14.71 5.81
CA ILE A 670 0.90 -15.79 6.76
C ILE A 670 -0.60 -15.98 6.84
N HIS A 671 -1.05 -17.22 6.75
CA HIS A 671 -2.44 -17.62 6.97
C HIS A 671 -2.53 -18.58 8.14
N SER A 672 -3.64 -18.56 8.87
CA SER A 672 -3.91 -19.51 9.91
C SER A 672 -5.28 -20.16 9.75
N SER A 673 -5.36 -21.48 10.01
CA SER A 673 -6.64 -22.19 10.06
C SER A 673 -7.33 -22.00 11.39
N ILE A 674 -8.58 -22.47 11.50
CA ILE A 674 -9.31 -22.51 12.78
C ILE A 674 -8.56 -23.28 13.88
N SER A 675 -7.83 -24.32 13.53
CA SER A 675 -7.06 -25.14 14.47
C SER A 675 -5.66 -24.59 14.76
N GLY A 676 -5.34 -23.41 14.18
CA GLY A 676 -4.06 -22.73 14.39
C GLY A 676 -2.90 -23.31 13.59
N HIS A 677 -3.15 -24.13 12.55
CA HIS A 677 -2.12 -24.49 11.59
C HIS A 677 -1.74 -23.28 10.76
N PHE A 678 -0.46 -23.23 10.31
CA PHE A 678 0.07 -22.12 9.55
C PHE A 678 0.23 -22.45 8.07
N GLY A 679 -0.11 -21.51 7.20
CA GLY A 679 0.29 -21.43 5.81
C GLY A 679 1.17 -20.22 5.58
N TYR A 680 2.16 -20.34 4.68
CA TYR A 680 3.02 -19.24 4.26
C TYR A 680 3.09 -19.17 2.74
N ARG A 681 2.72 -18.03 2.18
CA ARG A 681 2.78 -17.79 0.75
C ARG A 681 3.82 -16.73 0.42
N MET A 682 4.76 -17.09 -0.46
CA MET A 682 5.80 -16.20 -0.98
C MET A 682 5.89 -16.37 -2.50
N ASN A 683 5.65 -15.31 -3.23
CA ASN A 683 5.61 -15.33 -4.70
C ASN A 683 4.63 -16.40 -5.22
N ALA A 684 5.11 -17.31 -6.08
CA ALA A 684 4.32 -18.41 -6.63
C ALA A 684 4.12 -19.59 -5.66
N TRP A 685 4.84 -19.64 -4.53
CA TRP A 685 4.88 -20.82 -3.68
C TRP A 685 4.06 -20.65 -2.39
N LYS A 686 3.35 -21.71 -2.00
CA LYS A 686 2.56 -21.77 -0.77
C LYS A 686 2.88 -23.05 0.00
N LEU A 687 3.40 -22.88 1.21
CA LEU A 687 3.68 -23.94 2.18
C LEU A 687 2.55 -24.01 3.20
N LEU A 688 2.03 -25.20 3.46
CA LEU A 688 1.05 -25.46 4.54
C LEU A 688 1.67 -26.43 5.56
N LEU A 689 1.69 -26.05 6.84
CA LEU A 689 2.18 -26.90 7.93
C LEU A 689 1.04 -27.79 8.48
N ALA A 690 0.44 -28.55 7.59
CA ALA A 690 -0.67 -29.45 7.86
C ALA A 690 -0.66 -30.63 6.88
N ARG A 691 -1.12 -31.82 7.32
CA ARG A 691 -1.27 -33.01 6.47
C ARG A 691 -2.54 -32.95 5.61
N GLY A 692 -3.60 -32.37 6.15
CA GLY A 692 -4.89 -32.22 5.51
C GLY A 692 -5.27 -30.75 5.35
N SER A 693 -6.56 -30.44 5.46
CA SER A 693 -7.06 -29.07 5.32
C SER A 693 -6.59 -28.12 6.44
N GLY A 694 -6.12 -28.64 7.56
CA GLY A 694 -5.88 -27.87 8.77
C GLY A 694 -7.16 -27.37 9.45
N GLY A 695 -8.33 -27.65 8.87
CA GLY A 695 -9.63 -27.14 9.28
C GLY A 695 -10.76 -28.16 9.22
N TRP A 696 -11.84 -27.83 8.49
CA TRP A 696 -13.08 -28.61 8.50
C TRP A 696 -13.26 -29.52 7.30
N THR A 697 -12.68 -29.19 6.16
CA THR A 697 -12.80 -29.99 4.92
C THR A 697 -11.97 -31.27 5.01
N SER A 698 -12.44 -32.34 4.39
CA SER A 698 -11.75 -33.62 4.34
C SER A 698 -10.58 -33.58 3.32
N PRO A 699 -9.43 -34.27 3.60
CA PRO A 699 -9.14 -34.97 4.84
C PRO A 699 -8.78 -34.00 5.98
N LYS A 700 -9.37 -34.24 7.17
CA LYS A 700 -8.96 -33.56 8.41
C LYS A 700 -7.66 -34.17 8.92
N GLU A 701 -6.94 -33.45 9.79
CA GLU A 701 -5.61 -33.85 10.28
C GLU A 701 -5.52 -35.30 10.80
N GLY A 702 -6.51 -35.75 11.58
CA GLY A 702 -6.56 -37.12 12.09
C GLY A 702 -6.66 -38.18 10.98
N ALA A 703 -7.57 -37.97 10.02
CA ALA A 703 -7.74 -38.85 8.87
C ALA A 703 -6.52 -38.79 7.93
N ALA A 704 -5.97 -37.62 7.69
CA ALA A 704 -4.76 -37.43 6.89
C ALA A 704 -3.55 -38.17 7.50
N LYS A 705 -3.42 -38.17 8.83
CA LYS A 705 -2.40 -38.93 9.55
C LYS A 705 -2.59 -40.44 9.39
N GLN A 706 -3.83 -40.94 9.49
CA GLN A 706 -4.15 -42.35 9.27
C GLN A 706 -3.87 -42.78 7.84
N GLN A 707 -4.09 -41.90 6.85
CA GLN A 707 -3.77 -42.09 5.45
C GLN A 707 -2.28 -41.92 5.14
N GLN A 708 -1.46 -41.64 6.14
CA GLN A 708 -0.02 -41.41 6.01
C GLN A 708 0.36 -40.28 5.02
N LEU A 709 -0.52 -39.28 4.88
CA LEU A 709 -0.23 -38.13 4.02
C LEU A 709 1.00 -37.37 4.55
N PRO A 710 1.75 -36.68 3.67
CA PRO A 710 2.92 -35.88 4.04
C PRO A 710 2.64 -34.91 5.17
N ALA A 711 3.62 -34.65 6.05
CA ALA A 711 3.45 -33.76 7.21
C ALA A 711 3.16 -32.30 6.83
N TYR A 712 3.52 -31.91 5.62
CA TYR A 712 3.32 -30.60 5.06
C TYR A 712 2.92 -30.69 3.59
N GLN A 713 2.41 -29.61 3.05
CA GLN A 713 2.02 -29.49 1.64
C GLN A 713 2.72 -28.27 1.04
N LEU A 714 3.20 -28.40 -0.20
CA LEU A 714 3.79 -27.32 -0.98
C LEU A 714 3.11 -27.24 -2.35
N TYR A 715 2.68 -26.04 -2.74
CA TYR A 715 2.00 -25.81 -4.00
C TYR A 715 2.63 -24.65 -4.77
N ASN A 716 2.68 -24.78 -6.10
CA ASN A 716 3.01 -23.67 -6.99
C ASN A 716 1.69 -23.03 -7.46
N MET A 717 1.34 -21.91 -6.88
CA MET A 717 0.05 -21.23 -7.10
C MET A 717 -0.11 -20.65 -8.51
N THR A 718 0.97 -20.53 -9.29
CA THR A 718 0.89 -20.11 -10.69
C THR A 718 0.41 -21.25 -11.60
N THR A 719 0.85 -22.48 -11.35
CA THR A 719 0.52 -23.65 -12.17
C THR A 719 -0.56 -24.52 -11.56
N ASP A 720 -0.76 -24.47 -10.24
CA ASP A 720 -1.77 -25.23 -9.48
C ASP A 720 -2.50 -24.34 -8.46
N PRO A 721 -3.31 -23.38 -8.93
CA PRO A 721 -4.12 -22.52 -8.03
C PRO A 721 -5.21 -23.30 -7.27
N THR A 722 -5.47 -24.55 -7.65
CA THR A 722 -6.46 -25.46 -7.05
C THR A 722 -5.90 -26.28 -5.90
N GLU A 723 -4.59 -26.18 -5.63
CA GLU A 723 -3.90 -26.92 -4.56
C GLU A 723 -4.14 -28.45 -4.62
N SER A 724 -4.10 -29.00 -5.83
CA SER A 724 -4.42 -30.42 -6.11
C SER A 724 -3.18 -31.32 -6.11
N ASN A 725 -2.00 -30.80 -6.41
CA ASN A 725 -0.76 -31.55 -6.51
C ASN A 725 0.29 -31.06 -5.49
N ASN A 726 0.45 -31.82 -4.39
CA ASN A 726 1.48 -31.53 -3.38
C ASN A 726 2.87 -31.93 -3.88
N VAL A 727 3.69 -30.93 -4.25
CA VAL A 727 5.07 -31.12 -4.75
C VAL A 727 6.15 -30.97 -3.65
N GLY A 728 5.78 -31.05 -2.38
CA GLY A 728 6.68 -30.83 -1.24
C GLY A 728 7.86 -31.82 -1.17
N SER A 729 7.71 -33.04 -1.66
CA SER A 729 8.81 -34.02 -1.75
C SER A 729 9.82 -33.72 -2.87
N GLU A 730 9.38 -33.02 -3.91
CA GLU A 730 10.16 -32.67 -5.10
C GLU A 730 10.96 -31.37 -4.92
N HIS A 731 10.43 -30.45 -4.11
CA HIS A 731 10.99 -29.11 -3.90
C HIS A 731 11.22 -28.83 -2.40
N ARG A 732 12.00 -29.69 -1.74
CA ARG A 732 12.30 -29.58 -0.30
C ARG A 732 13.07 -28.33 0.06
N ASP A 733 13.94 -27.85 -0.81
CA ASP A 733 14.69 -26.61 -0.70
C ASP A 733 13.77 -25.39 -0.59
N ILE A 734 12.75 -25.31 -1.45
CA ILE A 734 11.73 -24.27 -1.43
C ILE A 734 10.89 -24.37 -0.14
N ALA A 735 10.45 -25.59 0.22
CA ALA A 735 9.68 -25.78 1.45
C ALA A 735 10.49 -25.34 2.69
N HIS A 736 11.79 -25.65 2.74
CA HIS A 736 12.69 -25.24 3.81
C HIS A 736 12.88 -23.70 3.83
N GLU A 737 13.03 -23.07 2.68
CA GLU A 737 13.12 -21.61 2.60
C GLU A 737 11.86 -20.93 3.17
N LEU A 738 10.67 -21.37 2.73
CA LEU A 738 9.41 -20.79 3.22
C LEU A 738 9.21 -21.03 4.72
N TYR A 739 9.57 -22.21 5.21
CA TYR A 739 9.53 -22.50 6.65
C TYR A 739 10.46 -21.62 7.47
N THR A 740 11.68 -21.43 7.01
CA THR A 740 12.68 -20.57 7.66
C THR A 740 12.19 -19.12 7.69
N ARG A 741 11.60 -18.63 6.61
CA ARG A 741 11.01 -17.28 6.54
C ARG A 741 9.85 -17.12 7.51
N LEU A 742 8.90 -18.06 7.49
CA LEU A 742 7.78 -18.06 8.44
C LEU A 742 8.25 -18.00 9.88
N ARG A 743 9.25 -18.83 10.24
CA ARG A 743 9.85 -18.85 11.58
C ARG A 743 10.47 -17.50 11.93
N THR A 744 11.25 -16.92 11.02
CA THR A 744 11.85 -15.61 11.20
C THR A 744 10.81 -14.52 11.47
N ASP A 745 9.72 -14.48 10.70
CA ASP A 745 8.64 -13.50 10.86
C ASP A 745 7.89 -13.67 12.19
N ILE A 746 7.77 -14.91 12.66
CA ILE A 746 7.16 -15.22 13.97
C ILE A 746 8.09 -14.77 15.10
N ASP A 747 9.36 -15.16 15.06
CA ASP A 747 10.33 -14.87 16.10
C ASP A 747 10.64 -13.36 16.22
N ALA A 748 10.63 -12.64 15.11
CA ALA A 748 10.78 -11.19 15.08
C ALA A 748 9.56 -10.42 15.64
N GLY A 749 8.44 -11.08 15.88
CA GLY A 749 7.19 -10.45 16.31
C GLY A 749 6.50 -9.58 15.22
N ARG A 750 7.03 -9.61 13.99
CA ARG A 750 6.53 -8.86 12.84
C ARG A 750 6.96 -9.50 11.51
N SER A 751 6.21 -9.29 10.46
CA SER A 751 6.54 -9.74 9.09
C SER A 751 6.96 -8.59 8.16
N THR A 752 7.03 -7.36 8.67
CA THR A 752 7.44 -6.14 7.95
C THR A 752 8.72 -5.56 8.52
N ILE A 753 9.38 -4.65 7.79
CA ILE A 753 10.58 -3.96 8.28
C ILE A 753 10.23 -3.07 9.48
N GLY A 754 11.07 -3.11 10.50
CA GLY A 754 10.93 -2.30 11.70
C GLY A 754 11.68 -2.90 12.88
N THR A 755 11.59 -2.23 14.03
CA THR A 755 12.13 -2.76 15.29
C THR A 755 11.36 -4.03 15.66
N ALA A 756 12.06 -5.08 16.07
CA ALA A 756 11.46 -6.32 16.55
C ALA A 756 10.39 -6.03 17.61
N SER A 757 9.25 -6.68 17.49
CA SER A 757 8.10 -6.55 18.39
C SER A 757 7.93 -7.85 19.19
N ALA A 758 7.34 -7.77 20.36
CA ALA A 758 7.04 -8.96 21.13
C ALA A 758 5.71 -9.60 20.69
N ASN A 759 5.69 -10.93 20.60
CA ASN A 759 4.43 -11.65 20.62
C ASN A 759 3.89 -11.67 22.06
N ASP A 760 2.57 -11.61 22.24
CA ASP A 760 1.94 -11.64 23.59
C ASP A 760 2.07 -13.01 24.27
N THR A 761 2.59 -13.99 23.55
CA THR A 761 2.88 -15.34 24.03
C THR A 761 4.19 -15.86 23.46
N THR A 762 4.97 -16.57 24.28
CA THR A 762 6.22 -17.23 23.87
C THR A 762 6.00 -18.62 23.30
N ALA A 763 4.79 -19.17 23.41
CA ALA A 763 4.46 -20.57 23.08
C ALA A 763 3.76 -20.73 21.75
N ILE A 764 4.26 -20.07 20.67
CA ILE A 764 3.70 -20.25 19.31
C ILE A 764 4.24 -21.56 18.73
N LYS A 765 3.35 -22.59 18.68
CA LYS A 765 3.68 -23.88 18.09
C LYS A 765 3.43 -23.87 16.58
N LEU A 766 4.50 -23.92 15.79
CA LEU A 766 4.42 -24.04 14.32
C LEU A 766 3.78 -25.37 13.89
N TRP A 767 4.24 -26.45 14.47
CA TRP A 767 3.74 -27.80 14.17
C TRP A 767 2.70 -28.24 15.20
N LYS A 768 1.43 -28.26 14.83
CA LYS A 768 0.34 -28.71 15.72
C LYS A 768 0.31 -30.24 15.85
N SER A 769 0.72 -30.96 14.81
CA SER A 769 0.76 -32.44 14.78
C SER A 769 2.17 -33.02 15.01
N GLY A 770 3.12 -32.17 15.48
CA GLY A 770 4.55 -32.49 15.60
C GLY A 770 5.32 -32.26 14.29
N PRO A 771 6.63 -31.91 14.37
CA PRO A 771 7.45 -31.69 13.21
C PRO A 771 7.61 -32.96 12.37
N PRO A 772 7.88 -32.85 11.07
CA PRO A 772 8.26 -34.00 10.25
C PRO A 772 9.64 -34.55 10.69
N THR A 773 9.89 -35.84 10.39
CA THR A 773 11.19 -36.45 10.61
C THR A 773 11.72 -36.97 9.25
N PRO A 774 12.82 -36.44 8.73
CA PRO A 774 13.60 -35.32 9.28
C PRO A 774 12.85 -33.97 9.20
N GLU A 775 13.24 -33.04 10.09
CA GLU A 775 12.69 -31.68 10.11
C GLU A 775 12.90 -30.97 8.76
N LEU A 776 11.94 -30.08 8.37
CA LEU A 776 12.07 -29.22 7.20
C LEU A 776 13.27 -28.31 7.33
#